data_3f4575b8cbfa6e17a7aec8579e7b7629
#
_entry.id   3f4575b8cbfa6e17a7aec8579e7b7629
#
_cell.length_a   1.000
_cell.length_b   1.000
_cell.length_c   1.000
_cell.angle_alpha   90.00
_cell.angle_beta   90.00
_cell.angle_gamma   90.00
#
_symmetry.space_group_name_H-M   'P 1'
#
loop_
_entity.id
_entity.type
_entity.pdbx_description
1 polymer ?
#
loop_
_entity_poly.entity_id
_entity_poly.type
_entity_poly.pdbx_seq_one_letter_code
_entity_poly.pdbx_strand_id
1 'polypeptide(L)'
;MEIMIIIVALIVGILPLKTKKGLKTRSISLMIAGVVILGAICLYANIGPVDSTDDDYDSTANGFTIEKYKVVLDVSSSNVVNVTEYITTDFYAYNHHGIVKFVPQWLEYTDKTGTTISRKSKVGNLTSPDEYSIDTVKGKKRIKIGNAYTTVDKGLHDYQINYTYNMGTDPYKGFDEFIFHAFGDYWGTEIKNASLEIRMPSTTNISGKIHFFNDKYRKKDITNKVNYYVVGNTIYANVSPSYSLDKSLTVDIELPEGYFTAGNNSYGIISLIICLICIAIAIISYILWKKHGKDFDKGVETVEFYPPDKLDAAEIGYLYKGDTGRKLSIALIIELASKGYIKIIESDDKRKQTIIKSIVIDLDEAIKREVKVIKLKEPRDKEKKAVIYNKLGKLFNGKQEIIIKSNFKAFYEEIDDLIKGKYVKIEYDTINNYTEEAITNIKKTLEERTSKTRPKLSSNEKKVYERLFKNGDETDLTQNLNFYKVFDEVSKNVEKKLESKVNDMSSYKIMLKCSLMFAVSCALWAIGYSVTKDMNPKFHIVYYIALASNFITMIFACLMGRKTTYGEQIKTKINGFRNYILVAEKDQIEALVEKDPKYFYNILPYAYVLDVSKKWIDKFENIPMPQNEMGNFDYTDIMMFDQMSNSIYTPSSSSSSSYSGGCSSCGGGCSSCGGGCSSCGGGGSW
;
A
#
# COMPACT_ATOMS: atom_id res chain seq x y z
N MET A 1 16.58 10.12 15.05
CA MET A 1 15.34 10.04 14.23
C MET A 1 15.32 8.82 13.33
N GLU A 2 16.37 8.49 12.60
CA GLU A 2 16.49 7.33 11.70
C GLU A 2 16.15 5.98 12.39
N ILE A 3 16.79 5.70 13.54
CA ILE A 3 16.56 4.46 14.29
C ILE A 3 15.09 4.34 14.72
N MET A 4 14.44 5.44 15.07
CA MET A 4 13.03 5.46 15.44
C MET A 4 12.12 5.14 14.25
N ILE A 5 12.43 5.65 13.04
CA ILE A 5 11.70 5.33 11.80
C ILE A 5 11.84 3.84 11.47
N ILE A 6 13.05 3.28 11.59
CA ILE A 6 13.31 1.84 11.38
C ILE A 6 12.53 1.00 12.39
N ILE A 7 12.54 1.37 13.67
CA ILE A 7 11.79 0.68 14.73
C ILE A 7 10.28 0.73 14.46
N VAL A 8 9.74 1.90 14.10
CA VAL A 8 8.33 2.07 13.77
C VAL A 8 7.94 1.22 12.54
N ALA A 9 8.76 1.24 11.49
CA ALA A 9 8.52 0.44 10.28
C ALA A 9 8.58 -1.08 10.57
N LEU A 10 9.51 -1.53 11.41
CA LEU A 10 9.57 -2.91 11.87
C LEU A 10 8.33 -3.28 12.71
N ILE A 11 7.91 -2.42 13.63
CA ILE A 11 6.69 -2.63 14.43
C ILE A 11 5.46 -2.73 13.52
N VAL A 12 5.30 -1.83 12.56
CA VAL A 12 4.21 -1.84 11.58
C VAL A 12 4.26 -3.11 10.71
N GLY A 13 5.45 -3.58 10.33
CA GLY A 13 5.63 -4.84 9.59
C GLY A 13 5.33 -6.08 10.43
N ILE A 14 5.63 -6.07 11.73
CA ILE A 14 5.41 -7.19 12.66
C ILE A 14 3.95 -7.29 13.13
N LEU A 15 3.24 -6.16 13.27
CA LEU A 15 1.82 -6.13 13.67
C LEU A 15 0.93 -7.12 12.90
N PRO A 16 1.02 -7.24 11.55
CA PRO A 16 0.24 -8.20 10.79
C PRO A 16 0.55 -9.66 11.12
N LEU A 17 1.72 -9.98 11.69
CA LEU A 17 2.08 -11.34 12.09
C LEU A 17 1.23 -11.85 13.26
N LYS A 18 0.71 -10.96 14.10
CA LYS A 18 -0.17 -11.28 15.22
C LYS A 18 -1.64 -11.34 14.85
N THR A 19 -2.00 -10.93 13.63
CA THR A 19 -3.39 -10.94 13.15
C THR A 19 -3.80 -12.31 12.61
N LYS A 20 -5.12 -12.59 12.57
CA LYS A 20 -5.68 -13.80 11.93
C LYS A 20 -5.68 -13.75 10.40
N LYS A 21 -4.92 -12.84 9.78
CA LYS A 21 -4.80 -12.73 8.32
C LYS A 21 -4.00 -13.90 7.75
N GLY A 22 -4.29 -14.28 6.49
CA GLY A 22 -3.62 -15.35 5.78
C GLY A 22 -2.11 -15.13 5.62
N LEU A 23 -1.35 -16.19 5.40
CA LEU A 23 0.12 -16.16 5.28
C LEU A 23 0.58 -15.21 4.15
N LYS A 24 -0.13 -15.19 3.02
CA LYS A 24 0.16 -14.29 1.89
C LYS A 24 0.09 -12.82 2.31
N THR A 25 -0.96 -12.42 3.01
CA THR A 25 -1.13 -11.02 3.47
C THR A 25 -0.04 -10.61 4.45
N ARG A 26 0.38 -11.51 5.35
CA ARG A 26 1.48 -11.27 6.29
C ARG A 26 2.81 -11.08 5.57
N SER A 27 3.11 -11.90 4.56
CA SER A 27 4.30 -11.75 3.73
C SER A 27 4.34 -10.42 2.98
N ILE A 28 3.24 -10.03 2.35
CA ILE A 28 3.14 -8.74 1.65
C ILE A 28 3.37 -7.58 2.62
N SER A 29 2.79 -7.62 3.81
CA SER A 29 3.00 -6.57 4.82
C SER A 29 4.47 -6.44 5.24
N LEU A 30 5.20 -7.54 5.40
CA LEU A 30 6.63 -7.52 5.70
C LEU A 30 7.46 -6.95 4.55
N MET A 31 7.11 -7.29 3.31
CA MET A 31 7.78 -6.72 2.14
C MET A 31 7.56 -5.22 2.03
N ILE A 32 6.33 -4.75 2.26
CA ILE A 32 6.03 -3.31 2.29
C ILE A 32 6.84 -2.61 3.38
N ALA A 33 6.93 -3.19 4.59
CA ALA A 33 7.74 -2.63 5.66
C ALA A 33 9.22 -2.49 5.26
N GLY A 34 9.81 -3.50 4.61
CA GLY A 34 11.17 -3.43 4.08
C GLY A 34 11.36 -2.32 3.05
N VAL A 35 10.43 -2.18 2.11
CA VAL A 35 10.46 -1.12 1.09
C VAL A 35 10.32 0.27 1.72
N VAL A 36 9.44 0.43 2.71
CA VAL A 36 9.28 1.71 3.45
C VAL A 36 10.56 2.08 4.18
N ILE A 37 11.26 1.11 4.81
CA ILE A 37 12.56 1.33 5.45
C ILE A 37 13.58 1.86 4.43
N LEU A 38 13.71 1.18 3.29
CA LEU A 38 14.63 1.59 2.23
C LEU A 38 14.28 2.98 1.69
N GLY A 39 13.01 3.25 1.41
CA GLY A 39 12.53 4.52 0.89
C GLY A 39 12.73 5.68 1.86
N ALA A 40 12.43 5.49 3.13
CA ALA A 40 12.61 6.52 4.17
C ALA A 40 14.08 6.93 4.32
N ILE A 41 15.00 5.98 4.21
CA ILE A 41 16.45 6.28 4.32
C ILE A 41 16.98 6.91 3.04
N CYS A 42 16.55 6.46 1.86
CA CYS A 42 16.91 7.11 0.61
C CYS A 42 16.42 8.57 0.57
N LEU A 43 15.22 8.85 1.04
CA LEU A 43 14.70 10.22 1.15
C LEU A 43 15.52 11.05 2.15
N TYR A 44 15.80 10.48 3.33
CA TYR A 44 16.58 11.20 4.35
C TYR A 44 18.03 11.44 3.93
N ALA A 45 18.66 10.52 3.20
CA ALA A 45 20.01 10.67 2.69
C ALA A 45 20.13 11.77 1.61
N ASN A 46 19.03 12.03 0.89
CA ASN A 46 18.97 13.08 -0.15
C ASN A 46 18.45 14.42 0.38
N ILE A 47 17.99 14.50 1.63
CA ILE A 47 17.74 15.79 2.28
C ILE A 47 19.11 16.32 2.70
N GLY A 48 19.71 17.12 1.83
CA GLY A 48 20.86 17.95 2.15
C GLY A 48 20.55 18.88 3.34
N PRO A 49 21.52 19.69 3.79
CA PRO A 49 21.21 20.67 4.80
C PRO A 49 20.03 21.50 4.32
N VAL A 50 18.95 21.51 5.11
CA VAL A 50 17.82 22.39 4.84
C VAL A 50 18.38 23.78 4.84
N ASP A 51 18.45 24.39 3.67
CA ASP A 51 18.78 25.78 3.49
C ASP A 51 17.67 26.57 4.16
N SER A 52 17.86 26.84 5.40
CA SER A 52 17.00 27.74 6.12
C SER A 52 17.42 29.13 5.74
N THR A 53 16.75 29.69 4.75
CA THR A 53 16.69 31.14 4.56
C THR A 53 16.65 31.82 5.91
N ASP A 54 17.48 32.81 6.02
CA ASP A 54 17.64 33.74 7.11
C ASP A 54 16.39 33.87 7.98
N ASP A 55 16.43 33.25 9.15
CA ASP A 55 15.57 33.67 10.23
C ASP A 55 16.41 34.44 11.20
N ASP A 56 16.15 35.69 11.20
CA ASP A 56 16.14 36.66 12.26
C ASP A 56 16.74 36.16 13.60
N TYR A 57 17.97 35.76 13.59
CA TYR A 57 18.80 36.17 14.70
C TYR A 57 19.24 37.58 14.31
N ASP A 58 18.57 38.57 14.87
CA ASP A 58 18.89 39.98 14.68
C ASP A 58 20.34 40.18 15.11
N SER A 59 21.26 40.06 14.13
CA SER A 59 22.70 40.34 14.31
C SER A 59 22.96 41.83 14.53
N THR A 60 21.91 42.64 14.61
CA THR A 60 21.95 44.06 14.94
C THR A 60 21.92 44.30 16.44
N ALA A 61 22.22 43.33 17.28
CA ALA A 61 22.47 43.56 18.68
C ALA A 61 23.81 44.33 18.85
N ASN A 62 23.79 45.54 18.38
CA ASN A 62 24.83 46.53 18.62
C ASN A 62 24.92 46.84 20.11
N GLY A 63 25.69 46.10 20.85
CA GLY A 63 25.79 46.31 22.31
C GLY A 63 27.08 45.79 22.88
N PHE A 64 27.91 45.15 22.05
CA PHE A 64 29.22 44.65 22.44
C PHE A 64 30.22 44.63 21.28
N THR A 65 31.50 44.58 21.59
CA THR A 65 32.61 44.33 20.65
C THR A 65 33.42 43.13 21.12
N ILE A 66 34.09 42.44 20.21
CA ILE A 66 35.05 41.40 20.54
C ILE A 66 36.46 42.00 20.55
N GLU A 67 36.99 42.22 21.73
CA GLU A 67 38.32 42.82 21.93
C GLU A 67 39.44 41.85 21.58
N LYS A 68 39.27 40.56 21.94
CA LYS A 68 40.22 39.50 21.64
C LYS A 68 39.51 38.23 21.30
N TYR A 69 39.96 37.54 20.27
CA TYR A 69 39.46 36.22 19.93
C TYR A 69 40.66 35.30 19.60
N LYS A 70 40.95 34.36 20.49
CA LYS A 70 42.01 33.38 20.27
C LYS A 70 41.37 32.01 20.05
N VAL A 71 41.74 31.32 18.96
CA VAL A 71 41.36 29.96 18.66
C VAL A 71 42.59 29.05 18.74
N VAL A 72 42.50 27.98 19.50
CA VAL A 72 43.51 26.94 19.59
C VAL A 72 42.97 25.66 19.00
N LEU A 73 43.66 25.14 18.01
CA LEU A 73 43.34 23.90 17.30
C LEU A 73 44.40 22.86 17.63
N ASP A 74 43.98 21.77 18.31
CA ASP A 74 44.86 20.64 18.59
C ASP A 74 44.45 19.49 17.67
N VAL A 75 45.20 19.28 16.59
CA VAL A 75 44.90 18.40 15.48
C VAL A 75 45.50 17.02 15.72
N SER A 76 44.67 15.98 15.74
CA SER A 76 45.14 14.61 15.85
C SER A 76 45.52 14.00 14.49
N SER A 77 46.32 12.93 14.50
CA SER A 77 46.62 12.14 13.30
C SER A 77 45.38 11.52 12.62
N SER A 78 44.30 11.38 13.34
CA SER A 78 43.01 10.89 12.79
C SER A 78 42.11 12.01 12.24
N ASN A 79 42.66 13.22 12.06
CA ASN A 79 41.94 14.41 11.57
C ASN A 79 40.74 14.79 12.47
N VAL A 80 40.90 14.58 13.77
CA VAL A 80 39.99 15.11 14.79
C VAL A 80 40.67 16.28 15.46
N VAL A 81 39.97 17.41 15.53
CA VAL A 81 40.47 18.68 16.08
C VAL A 81 39.81 18.93 17.43
N ASN A 82 40.59 19.07 18.48
CA ASN A 82 40.13 19.66 19.73
C ASN A 82 40.26 21.18 19.61
N VAL A 83 39.13 21.84 19.72
CA VAL A 83 39.04 23.30 19.55
C VAL A 83 38.82 23.95 20.91
N THR A 84 39.65 24.94 21.22
CA THR A 84 39.44 25.82 22.37
C THR A 84 39.38 27.26 21.86
N GLU A 85 38.29 27.93 22.15
CA GLU A 85 38.09 29.33 21.79
C GLU A 85 38.11 30.19 23.07
N TYR A 86 38.88 31.24 23.05
CA TYR A 86 38.92 32.27 24.09
C TYR A 86 38.44 33.57 23.50
N ILE A 87 37.38 34.14 24.07
CA ILE A 87 36.69 35.31 23.55
C ILE A 87 36.56 36.33 24.66
N THR A 88 37.20 37.48 24.48
CA THR A 88 37.06 38.66 25.36
C THR A 88 36.12 39.64 24.67
N THR A 89 34.98 39.92 25.29
CA THR A 89 33.97 40.87 24.80
C THR A 89 33.95 42.11 25.67
N ASP A 90 33.63 43.28 25.07
CA ASP A 90 33.36 44.52 25.79
C ASP A 90 31.88 44.88 25.57
N PHE A 91 31.06 44.76 26.63
CA PHE A 91 29.65 45.12 26.59
C PHE A 91 29.49 46.62 26.94
N TYR A 92 28.99 47.40 26.02
CA TYR A 92 28.68 48.82 26.22
C TYR A 92 27.19 49.14 26.29
N ALA A 93 26.31 48.21 25.92
CA ALA A 93 24.87 48.28 26.11
C ALA A 93 24.41 47.41 27.29
N TYR A 94 23.20 47.67 27.81
CA TYR A 94 22.57 46.85 28.82
C TYR A 94 21.69 45.76 28.20
N ASN A 95 21.24 44.84 29.04
CA ASN A 95 20.30 43.75 28.70
C ASN A 95 20.88 42.57 27.91
N HIS A 96 22.21 42.38 27.99
CA HIS A 96 22.83 41.13 27.51
C HIS A 96 22.91 40.10 28.64
N HIS A 97 22.63 38.84 28.35
CA HIS A 97 22.75 37.73 29.29
C HIS A 97 24.04 36.90 29.09
N GLY A 98 24.80 37.22 28.06
CA GLY A 98 26.05 36.54 27.70
C GLY A 98 26.25 36.45 26.20
N ILE A 99 26.97 35.43 25.74
CA ILE A 99 27.24 35.19 24.32
C ILE A 99 26.60 33.91 23.79
N VAL A 100 26.32 33.89 22.50
CA VAL A 100 25.86 32.72 21.75
C VAL A 100 26.84 32.33 20.68
N LYS A 101 27.19 31.05 20.59
CA LYS A 101 28.03 30.55 19.50
C LYS A 101 27.31 29.43 18.78
N PHE A 102 27.36 29.45 17.46
CA PHE A 102 26.89 28.37 16.59
C PHE A 102 28.07 27.60 16.03
N VAL A 103 28.09 26.28 16.22
CA VAL A 103 29.11 25.39 15.66
C VAL A 103 28.43 24.54 14.59
N PRO A 104 28.78 24.72 13.30
CA PRO A 104 28.12 24.00 12.21
C PRO A 104 28.43 22.52 12.26
N GLN A 105 27.41 21.69 12.01
CA GLN A 105 27.57 20.25 11.86
C GLN A 105 27.83 19.83 10.40
N TRP A 106 27.86 20.78 9.49
CA TRP A 106 28.27 20.62 8.10
C TRP A 106 29.50 21.45 7.82
N LEU A 107 30.49 20.78 7.24
CA LEU A 107 31.71 21.42 6.76
C LEU A 107 31.55 21.64 5.25
N GLU A 108 31.59 22.89 4.81
CA GLU A 108 31.56 23.24 3.41
C GLU A 108 32.74 24.18 3.10
N TYR A 109 33.51 23.80 2.12
CA TYR A 109 34.67 24.58 1.68
C TYR A 109 35.00 24.27 0.21
N THR A 110 35.73 25.16 -0.43
CA THR A 110 36.32 24.89 -1.74
C THR A 110 37.79 24.54 -1.55
N ASP A 111 38.19 23.40 -2.10
CA ASP A 111 39.58 22.92 -2.02
C ASP A 111 40.53 23.64 -3.02
N LYS A 112 41.80 23.27 -3.00
CA LYS A 112 42.78 23.82 -3.94
C LYS A 112 42.52 23.50 -5.41
N THR A 113 41.72 22.49 -5.69
CA THR A 113 41.33 22.12 -7.08
C THR A 113 40.13 22.92 -7.57
N GLY A 114 39.52 23.77 -6.73
CA GLY A 114 38.31 24.52 -7.03
C GLY A 114 37.03 23.73 -6.83
N THR A 115 37.09 22.51 -6.27
CA THR A 115 35.93 21.69 -6.00
C THR A 115 35.32 22.07 -4.65
N THR A 116 34.00 22.33 -4.63
CA THR A 116 33.30 22.59 -3.37
C THR A 116 32.90 21.26 -2.74
N ILE A 117 33.32 21.05 -1.52
CA ILE A 117 33.07 19.88 -0.70
C ILE A 117 32.08 20.25 0.39
N SER A 118 31.04 19.45 0.54
CA SER A 118 30.06 19.53 1.64
C SER A 118 29.98 18.18 2.33
N ARG A 119 30.28 18.14 3.61
CA ARG A 119 30.21 16.91 4.41
C ARG A 119 29.75 17.17 5.84
N LYS A 120 29.08 16.19 6.43
CA LYS A 120 28.66 16.28 7.82
C LYS A 120 29.80 15.98 8.75
N SER A 121 30.08 16.90 9.66
CA SER A 121 31.10 16.79 10.72
C SER A 121 30.43 16.41 12.04
N LYS A 122 31.15 15.66 12.88
CA LYS A 122 30.69 15.38 14.24
C LYS A 122 31.25 16.39 15.20
N VAL A 123 30.37 17.18 15.81
CA VAL A 123 30.72 18.09 16.90
C VAL A 123 30.41 17.39 18.22
N GLY A 124 31.43 17.13 18.99
CA GLY A 124 31.33 16.47 20.32
C GLY A 124 31.88 17.36 21.44
N ASN A 125 31.59 16.99 22.68
CA ASN A 125 32.16 17.59 23.89
C ASN A 125 32.08 19.13 23.95
N LEU A 126 30.97 19.69 23.46
CA LEU A 126 30.77 21.14 23.50
C LEU A 126 30.49 21.58 24.94
N THR A 127 31.38 22.35 25.51
CA THR A 127 31.37 22.78 26.92
C THR A 127 31.92 24.20 27.09
N SER A 128 31.58 24.83 28.22
CA SER A 128 32.19 26.06 28.73
C SER A 128 32.47 25.89 30.23
N PRO A 129 33.47 26.59 30.80
CA PRO A 129 33.64 26.69 32.25
C PRO A 129 32.51 27.46 32.95
N ASP A 130 31.88 28.42 32.23
CA ASP A 130 30.78 29.22 32.71
C ASP A 130 29.45 28.49 32.61
N GLU A 131 28.40 29.06 33.20
CA GLU A 131 27.02 28.52 33.03
C GLU A 131 26.63 28.57 31.56
N TYR A 132 26.14 27.42 31.02
CA TYR A 132 25.79 27.32 29.63
C TYR A 132 24.61 26.40 29.35
N SER A 133 23.98 26.56 28.21
CA SER A 133 23.02 25.64 27.67
C SER A 133 23.33 25.30 26.21
N ILE A 134 22.96 24.07 25.80
CA ILE A 134 23.21 23.56 24.43
C ILE A 134 21.93 23.07 23.81
N ASP A 135 21.69 23.50 22.57
CA ASP A 135 20.63 22.93 21.75
C ASP A 135 21.14 22.75 20.29
N THR A 136 20.26 22.30 19.41
CA THR A 136 20.55 22.16 17.99
C THR A 136 19.49 22.91 17.19
N VAL A 137 19.94 23.92 16.46
CA VAL A 137 19.09 24.77 15.64
C VAL A 137 19.59 24.69 14.19
N LYS A 138 18.69 24.30 13.27
CA LYS A 138 18.97 24.28 11.82
C LYS A 138 20.30 23.59 11.44
N GLY A 139 20.59 22.44 12.06
CA GLY A 139 21.82 21.68 11.78
C GLY A 139 23.11 22.25 12.37
N LYS A 140 23.03 23.27 13.23
CA LYS A 140 24.17 23.82 14.00
C LYS A 140 23.99 23.52 15.48
N LYS A 141 25.06 23.17 16.18
CA LYS A 141 25.08 23.15 17.64
C LYS A 141 25.14 24.58 18.13
N ARG A 142 24.17 24.99 18.96
CA ARG A 142 24.16 26.31 19.58
C ARG A 142 24.52 26.15 21.04
N ILE A 143 25.53 26.90 21.49
CA ILE A 143 25.84 27.06 22.90
C ILE A 143 25.54 28.51 23.30
N LYS A 144 24.77 28.67 24.35
CA LYS A 144 24.50 29.94 25.02
C LYS A 144 25.29 29.94 26.33
N ILE A 145 26.15 30.93 26.54
CA ILE A 145 27.00 31.04 27.73
C ILE A 145 26.53 32.29 28.49
N GLY A 146 26.17 32.09 29.75
CA GLY A 146 25.59 33.10 30.63
C GLY A 146 24.29 32.64 31.24
N ASN A 147 23.71 33.45 32.12
CA ASN A 147 22.52 33.11 32.89
C ASN A 147 21.28 33.81 32.29
N ALA A 148 20.20 33.09 32.04
CA ALA A 148 18.97 33.61 31.44
C ALA A 148 18.21 34.61 32.33
N TYR A 149 18.53 34.66 33.63
CA TYR A 149 17.81 35.49 34.63
C TYR A 149 18.65 36.68 35.09
N THR A 150 19.91 36.75 34.74
CA THR A 150 20.84 37.85 35.12
C THR A 150 21.45 38.47 33.88
N THR A 151 21.55 39.78 33.86
CA THR A 151 22.26 40.52 32.80
C THR A 151 23.74 40.63 33.12
N VAL A 152 24.56 40.70 32.07
CA VAL A 152 26.00 40.94 32.18
C VAL A 152 26.26 42.44 32.37
N ASP A 153 27.14 42.76 33.27
CA ASP A 153 27.57 44.16 33.50
C ASP A 153 28.34 44.71 32.29
N LYS A 154 28.36 46.01 32.14
CA LYS A 154 29.18 46.67 31.12
C LYS A 154 30.67 46.49 31.40
N GLY A 155 31.44 46.35 30.32
CA GLY A 155 32.88 46.17 30.38
C GLY A 155 33.34 44.82 29.81
N LEU A 156 34.58 44.46 30.17
CA LEU A 156 35.25 43.30 29.63
C LEU A 156 34.81 42.01 30.32
N HIS A 157 34.46 40.99 29.50
CA HIS A 157 34.10 39.66 29.95
C HIS A 157 34.81 38.62 29.10
N ASP A 158 35.37 37.62 29.77
CA ASP A 158 36.12 36.53 29.14
C ASP A 158 35.23 35.29 29.09
N TYR A 159 35.18 34.64 27.94
CA TYR A 159 34.45 33.36 27.70
C TYR A 159 35.39 32.33 27.13
N GLN A 160 35.19 31.07 27.51
CA GLN A 160 35.89 29.93 26.95
C GLN A 160 34.90 28.89 26.42
N ILE A 161 35.17 28.37 25.22
CA ILE A 161 34.39 27.30 24.59
C ILE A 161 35.32 26.18 24.19
N ASN A 162 35.00 24.96 24.57
CA ASN A 162 35.73 23.77 24.17
C ASN A 162 34.82 22.81 23.39
N TYR A 163 35.33 22.25 22.31
CA TYR A 163 34.63 21.19 21.58
C TYR A 163 35.59 20.37 20.72
N THR A 164 35.10 19.16 20.32
CA THR A 164 35.81 18.34 19.35
C THR A 164 35.14 18.46 18.01
N TYR A 165 35.95 18.59 16.94
CA TYR A 165 35.44 18.67 15.57
C TYR A 165 36.10 17.59 14.72
N ASN A 166 35.32 16.56 14.35
CA ASN A 166 35.81 15.45 13.54
C ASN A 166 35.71 15.83 12.06
N MET A 167 36.83 16.08 11.41
CA MET A 167 36.97 16.47 10.00
C MET A 167 36.73 15.26 9.06
N GLY A 168 36.78 14.03 9.58
CA GLY A 168 36.70 12.82 8.79
C GLY A 168 37.97 12.45 8.06
N THR A 169 37.89 11.45 7.19
CA THR A 169 39.04 11.03 6.36
C THR A 169 39.28 12.00 5.24
N ASP A 170 40.54 12.21 4.92
CA ASP A 170 40.94 13.01 3.78
C ASP A 170 40.43 12.40 2.47
N PRO A 171 39.77 13.18 1.56
CA PRO A 171 39.22 12.67 0.32
C PRO A 171 40.21 12.66 -0.86
N TYR A 172 41.38 13.27 -0.72
CA TYR A 172 42.30 13.51 -1.82
C TYR A 172 43.24 12.33 -2.09
N LYS A 173 43.86 12.36 -3.27
CA LYS A 173 44.93 11.45 -3.66
C LYS A 173 46.15 12.30 -4.07
N GLY A 174 47.30 11.97 -3.51
CA GLY A 174 48.55 12.62 -3.81
C GLY A 174 48.89 13.77 -2.87
N PHE A 175 48.00 14.20 -2.01
CA PHE A 175 48.20 15.14 -0.95
C PHE A 175 47.10 15.06 0.09
N ASP A 176 47.37 15.41 1.34
CA ASP A 176 46.38 15.65 2.37
C ASP A 176 46.19 17.19 2.52
N GLU A 177 45.01 17.61 2.94
CA GLU A 177 44.69 19.04 3.10
C GLU A 177 43.98 19.26 4.45
N PHE A 178 44.49 20.26 5.22
CA PHE A 178 43.80 20.67 6.43
C PHE A 178 43.16 22.05 6.20
N ILE A 179 41.82 22.07 6.11
CA ILE A 179 41.05 23.31 5.96
C ILE A 179 40.16 23.49 7.18
N PHE A 180 40.30 24.65 7.85
CA PHE A 180 39.51 24.95 9.02
C PHE A 180 39.04 26.42 9.03
N HIS A 181 37.74 26.61 9.31
CA HIS A 181 37.16 27.96 9.48
C HIS A 181 37.29 28.36 10.94
N ALA A 182 38.33 29.12 11.25
CA ALA A 182 38.76 29.39 12.63
C ALA A 182 37.83 30.36 13.35
N PHE A 183 37.40 31.44 12.69
CA PHE A 183 36.48 32.41 13.26
C PHE A 183 35.17 32.32 12.47
N GLY A 184 34.07 32.10 13.13
CA GLY A 184 32.77 31.92 12.45
C GLY A 184 32.23 33.20 11.84
N ASP A 185 31.44 33.07 10.77
CA ASP A 185 30.68 34.18 10.20
C ASP A 185 29.59 34.67 11.18
N TYR A 186 29.18 35.93 11.06
CA TYR A 186 27.97 36.48 11.72
C TYR A 186 28.06 36.69 13.24
N TRP A 187 29.17 37.19 13.74
CA TRP A 187 29.19 37.73 15.11
C TRP A 187 28.39 39.03 15.25
N GLY A 188 28.10 39.70 14.12
CA GLY A 188 27.41 40.98 14.10
C GLY A 188 28.20 42.14 14.72
N THR A 189 29.48 41.90 15.04
CA THR A 189 30.37 42.90 15.66
C THR A 189 31.80 42.72 15.15
N GLU A 190 32.62 43.76 15.33
CA GLU A 190 34.00 43.75 14.96
C GLU A 190 34.84 42.87 15.89
N ILE A 191 35.81 42.13 15.34
CA ILE A 191 36.85 41.41 16.07
C ILE A 191 38.14 42.22 15.95
N LYS A 192 38.55 42.90 17.04
CA LYS A 192 39.69 43.79 17.01
C LYS A 192 41.03 43.05 16.95
N ASN A 193 41.15 41.96 17.72
CA ASN A 193 42.38 41.16 17.78
C ASN A 193 42.05 39.69 17.61
N ALA A 194 42.40 39.11 16.47
CA ALA A 194 42.20 37.70 16.16
C ALA A 194 43.53 36.96 16.10
N SER A 195 43.63 35.83 16.85
CA SER A 195 44.81 34.98 16.86
C SER A 195 44.44 33.50 16.77
N LEU A 196 45.28 32.75 16.07
CA LEU A 196 45.08 31.32 15.79
C LEU A 196 46.35 30.56 16.16
N GLU A 197 46.21 29.49 16.91
CA GLU A 197 47.28 28.57 17.27
C GLU A 197 46.86 27.15 16.79
N ILE A 198 47.65 26.56 15.89
CA ILE A 198 47.36 25.24 15.31
C ILE A 198 48.48 24.30 15.69
N ARG A 199 48.18 23.29 16.49
CA ARG A 199 49.08 22.21 16.87
C ARG A 199 48.84 21.03 15.98
N MET A 200 49.77 20.76 15.06
CA MET A 200 49.71 19.66 14.12
C MET A 200 50.19 18.34 14.78
N PRO A 201 49.72 17.16 14.40
CA PRO A 201 50.09 15.88 15.00
C PRO A 201 51.59 15.52 14.83
N SER A 202 52.22 16.02 13.78
CA SER A 202 53.63 15.80 13.51
C SER A 202 54.26 16.99 12.81
N THR A 203 55.60 17.11 12.90
CA THR A 203 56.35 18.11 12.13
C THR A 203 56.43 17.70 10.65
N THR A 204 56.20 18.66 9.77
CA THR A 204 56.39 18.50 8.32
C THR A 204 56.80 19.82 7.70
N ASN A 205 57.42 19.79 6.53
CA ASN A 205 57.75 21.01 5.80
C ASN A 205 56.52 21.57 5.12
N ILE A 206 55.94 22.60 5.73
CA ILE A 206 54.73 23.30 5.26
C ILE A 206 55.08 24.73 4.79
N SER A 207 56.35 25.05 4.61
CA SER A 207 56.78 26.36 4.12
C SER A 207 56.21 26.65 2.73
N GLY A 208 55.52 27.79 2.58
CA GLY A 208 54.82 28.17 1.34
C GLY A 208 53.55 27.39 1.03
N LYS A 209 53.08 26.54 1.97
CA LYS A 209 51.89 25.71 1.81
C LYS A 209 50.77 26.11 2.77
N ILE A 210 50.89 27.22 3.47
CA ILE A 210 49.89 27.77 4.38
C ILE A 210 49.25 28.98 3.72
N HIS A 211 47.94 28.92 3.56
CA HIS A 211 47.13 29.99 2.99
C HIS A 211 46.02 30.41 3.94
N PHE A 212 45.67 31.70 3.92
CA PHE A 212 44.55 32.22 4.69
C PHE A 212 43.58 32.94 3.76
N PHE A 213 42.30 32.60 3.91
CA PHE A 213 41.21 33.15 3.10
C PHE A 213 40.21 33.88 3.98
N ASN A 214 39.63 34.98 3.46
CA ASN A 214 38.54 35.70 4.13
C ASN A 214 37.14 35.11 3.81
N ASP A 215 37.10 33.88 3.38
CA ASP A 215 35.87 33.15 3.09
C ASP A 215 36.13 31.62 2.99
N LYS A 216 35.10 30.85 3.03
CA LYS A 216 35.16 29.37 2.90
C LYS A 216 35.36 28.88 1.46
N TYR A 217 35.22 29.75 0.47
CA TYR A 217 35.27 29.37 -0.96
C TYR A 217 36.57 29.74 -1.64
N ARG A 218 37.63 30.15 -0.89
CA ARG A 218 38.93 30.55 -1.41
C ARG A 218 38.90 31.71 -2.42
N LYS A 219 37.86 32.55 -2.38
CA LYS A 219 37.70 33.67 -3.33
C LYS A 219 38.67 34.82 -3.08
N LYS A 220 39.05 35.02 -1.83
CA LYS A 220 39.90 36.16 -1.42
C LYS A 220 41.02 35.66 -0.52
N ASP A 221 42.19 35.48 -1.10
CA ASP A 221 43.42 35.19 -0.37
C ASP A 221 43.88 36.43 0.40
N ILE A 222 44.10 36.29 1.69
CA ILE A 222 44.52 37.31 2.62
C ILE A 222 45.81 36.92 3.36
N THR A 223 46.53 35.93 2.86
CA THR A 223 47.75 35.43 3.50
C THR A 223 48.74 36.56 3.82
N ASN A 224 48.83 37.60 2.97
CA ASN A 224 49.67 38.79 3.19
C ASN A 224 49.11 39.72 4.29
N LYS A 225 47.93 39.50 4.84
CA LYS A 225 47.35 40.27 5.95
C LYS A 225 47.43 39.51 7.28
N VAL A 226 47.96 38.30 7.25
CA VAL A 226 48.14 37.44 8.42
C VAL A 226 49.58 37.25 8.71
N ASN A 227 50.01 37.69 9.89
CA ASN A 227 51.39 37.47 10.38
C ASN A 227 51.46 36.09 11.01
N TYR A 228 52.12 35.14 10.35
CA TYR A 228 52.25 33.79 10.88
C TYR A 228 53.71 33.33 10.93
N TYR A 229 54.00 32.43 11.86
CA TYR A 229 55.26 31.72 12.00
C TYR A 229 55.03 30.30 12.51
N VAL A 230 56.01 29.46 12.25
CA VAL A 230 55.91 28.00 12.62
C VAL A 230 57.04 27.67 13.59
N VAL A 231 56.71 27.04 14.72
CA VAL A 231 57.66 26.53 15.70
C VAL A 231 57.38 25.03 15.96
N GLY A 232 58.31 24.21 15.48
CA GLY A 232 58.11 22.76 15.56
C GLY A 232 56.90 22.29 14.74
N ASN A 233 55.88 21.77 15.42
CA ASN A 233 54.61 21.35 14.82
C ASN A 233 53.47 22.33 15.09
N THR A 234 53.78 23.55 15.59
CA THR A 234 52.75 24.54 15.94
C THR A 234 52.87 25.77 15.03
N ILE A 235 51.74 26.17 14.48
CA ILE A 235 51.56 27.35 13.67
C ILE A 235 50.88 28.41 14.53
N TYR A 236 51.50 29.58 14.62
CA TYR A 236 50.96 30.78 15.26
C TYR A 236 50.61 31.79 14.18
N ALA A 237 49.39 32.31 14.21
CA ALA A 237 48.94 33.28 13.24
C ALA A 237 48.14 34.39 13.93
N ASN A 238 48.43 35.64 13.55
CA ASN A 238 47.73 36.83 14.03
C ASN A 238 47.27 37.64 12.82
N VAL A 239 46.00 38.03 12.82
CA VAL A 239 45.48 38.94 11.79
C VAL A 239 46.02 40.33 12.08
N SER A 240 46.49 41.04 11.05
CA SER A 240 47.02 42.39 11.21
C SER A 240 45.97 43.31 11.85
N PRO A 241 46.37 44.14 12.84
CA PRO A 241 45.44 45.10 13.48
C PRO A 241 44.80 46.10 12.50
N SER A 242 45.41 46.30 11.35
CA SER A 242 44.94 47.21 10.28
C SER A 242 43.85 46.48 9.38
N TYR A 243 43.58 45.21 9.61
CA TYR A 243 42.61 44.42 8.84
C TYR A 243 41.46 43.98 9.73
N SER A 244 40.32 44.61 9.56
CA SER A 244 39.11 44.20 10.25
C SER A 244 38.59 42.90 9.67
N LEU A 245 38.33 41.90 10.52
CA LEU A 245 37.66 40.68 10.16
C LEU A 245 36.15 40.90 10.13
N ASP A 246 35.64 41.13 8.94
CA ASP A 246 34.19 41.26 8.66
C ASP A 246 33.55 39.91 8.30
N LYS A 247 34.37 38.90 8.06
CA LYS A 247 33.97 37.55 7.67
C LYS A 247 34.82 36.48 8.34
N SER A 248 34.56 35.22 8.05
CA SER A 248 35.34 34.09 8.59
C SER A 248 36.80 34.14 8.14
N LEU A 249 37.72 33.69 8.99
CA LEU A 249 39.08 33.34 8.61
C LEU A 249 39.17 31.83 8.37
N THR A 250 39.52 31.45 7.14
CA THR A 250 39.80 30.06 6.78
C THR A 250 41.31 29.88 6.65
N VAL A 251 41.85 28.91 7.38
CA VAL A 251 43.20 28.42 7.19
C VAL A 251 43.16 27.17 6.31
N ASP A 252 44.11 27.10 5.39
CA ASP A 252 44.31 26.00 4.46
C ASP A 252 45.79 25.61 4.44
N ILE A 253 46.07 24.34 4.71
CA ILE A 253 47.45 23.82 4.80
C ILE A 253 47.56 22.59 3.91
N GLU A 254 48.38 22.65 2.89
CA GLU A 254 48.74 21.51 2.06
C GLU A 254 49.77 20.62 2.77
N LEU A 255 49.45 19.31 2.85
CA LEU A 255 50.24 18.32 3.57
C LEU A 255 50.64 17.18 2.64
N PRO A 256 51.69 16.41 2.93
CA PRO A 256 52.01 15.23 2.13
C PRO A 256 50.96 14.16 2.27
N GLU A 257 50.77 13.34 1.24
CA GLU A 257 49.85 12.17 1.25
C GLU A 257 50.16 11.25 2.43
N GLY A 258 49.11 10.83 3.14
CA GLY A 258 49.21 9.96 4.31
C GLY A 258 49.62 10.67 5.61
N TYR A 259 49.58 12.00 5.65
CA TYR A 259 49.81 12.78 6.87
C TYR A 259 48.72 12.49 7.92
N PHE A 260 47.47 12.41 7.48
CA PHE A 260 46.38 11.96 8.30
C PHE A 260 46.22 10.43 8.14
N THR A 261 46.41 9.70 9.23
CA THR A 261 46.16 8.27 9.24
C THR A 261 44.65 8.05 9.15
N ALA A 262 44.22 7.23 8.20
CA ALA A 262 42.82 6.88 8.10
C ALA A 262 42.32 6.38 9.46
N GLY A 263 41.30 7.04 9.99
CA GLY A 263 40.68 6.62 11.23
C GLY A 263 40.22 5.14 11.09
N ASN A 264 40.37 4.41 12.16
CA ASN A 264 40.20 2.97 12.31
C ASN A 264 39.21 2.37 11.29
N ASN A 265 39.70 1.51 10.37
CA ASN A 265 38.94 0.84 9.30
C ASN A 265 37.86 -0.12 9.78
N SER A 266 37.56 -0.17 11.10
CA SER A 266 36.54 -1.03 11.70
C SER A 266 35.18 -0.86 11.03
N TYR A 267 34.81 0.35 10.62
CA TYR A 267 33.55 0.62 9.93
C TYR A 267 33.51 0.04 8.51
N GLY A 268 34.67 0.02 7.82
CA GLY A 268 34.78 -0.64 6.53
C GLY A 268 34.58 -2.15 6.61
N ILE A 269 35.13 -2.76 7.66
CA ILE A 269 34.93 -4.21 7.93
C ILE A 269 33.47 -4.49 8.26
N ILE A 270 32.81 -3.64 9.07
CA ILE A 270 31.37 -3.76 9.40
C ILE A 270 30.52 -3.66 8.12
N SER A 271 30.80 -2.71 7.23
CA SER A 271 30.10 -2.56 5.96
C SER A 271 30.23 -3.79 5.07
N LEU A 272 31.43 -4.36 4.99
CA LEU A 272 31.69 -5.57 4.24
C LEU A 272 30.91 -6.78 4.82
N ILE A 273 30.91 -6.93 6.13
CA ILE A 273 30.15 -7.98 6.83
C ILE A 273 28.65 -7.86 6.53
N ILE A 274 28.08 -6.66 6.62
CA ILE A 274 26.66 -6.43 6.31
C ILE A 274 26.37 -6.79 4.86
N CYS A 275 27.23 -6.40 3.91
CA CYS A 275 27.06 -6.75 2.50
C CYS A 275 27.08 -8.27 2.29
N LEU A 276 28.03 -8.97 2.89
CA LEU A 276 28.12 -10.44 2.82
C LEU A 276 26.88 -11.12 3.40
N ILE A 277 26.34 -10.60 4.50
CA ILE A 277 25.07 -11.10 5.06
C ILE A 277 23.92 -10.90 4.09
N CYS A 278 23.77 -9.72 3.48
CA CYS A 278 22.72 -9.44 2.49
C CYS A 278 22.83 -10.38 1.26
N ILE A 279 24.05 -10.63 0.76
CA ILE A 279 24.29 -11.56 -0.34
C ILE A 279 23.94 -13.00 0.08
N ALA A 280 24.36 -13.44 1.27
CA ALA A 280 24.01 -14.76 1.80
C ALA A 280 22.50 -14.96 1.89
N ILE A 281 21.76 -13.95 2.38
CA ILE A 281 20.29 -13.97 2.44
C ILE A 281 19.68 -14.11 1.04
N ALA A 282 20.20 -13.40 0.04
CA ALA A 282 19.71 -13.50 -1.33
C ALA A 282 19.94 -14.92 -1.91
N ILE A 283 21.13 -15.50 -1.67
CA ILE A 283 21.46 -16.88 -2.10
C ILE A 283 20.53 -17.91 -1.42
N ILE A 284 20.32 -17.76 -0.11
CA ILE A 284 19.40 -18.64 0.65
C ILE A 284 17.99 -18.52 0.10
N SER A 285 17.50 -17.31 -0.19
CA SER A 285 16.18 -17.08 -0.76
C SER A 285 16.03 -17.73 -2.14
N TYR A 286 17.07 -17.67 -2.99
CA TYR A 286 17.12 -18.37 -4.28
C TYR A 286 17.02 -19.88 -4.11
N ILE A 287 17.82 -20.47 -3.21
CA ILE A 287 17.82 -21.93 -2.95
C ILE A 287 16.43 -22.37 -2.45
N LEU A 288 15.85 -21.61 -1.52
CA LEU A 288 14.51 -21.88 -0.99
C LEU A 288 13.44 -21.80 -2.10
N TRP A 289 13.51 -20.78 -2.97
CA TRP A 289 12.63 -20.68 -4.12
C TRP A 289 12.78 -21.85 -5.09
N LYS A 290 14.01 -22.23 -5.44
CA LYS A 290 14.26 -23.38 -6.34
C LYS A 290 13.68 -24.68 -5.79
N LYS A 291 13.72 -24.87 -4.45
CA LYS A 291 13.24 -26.08 -3.78
C LYS A 291 11.75 -26.08 -3.51
N HIS A 292 11.16 -24.92 -3.15
CA HIS A 292 9.80 -24.85 -2.64
C HIS A 292 8.88 -23.85 -3.36
N GLY A 293 9.43 -22.93 -4.14
CA GLY A 293 8.69 -21.87 -4.83
C GLY A 293 8.51 -22.09 -6.32
N LYS A 294 9.30 -22.96 -6.96
CA LYS A 294 9.17 -23.23 -8.39
C LYS A 294 7.84 -23.93 -8.65
N ASP A 295 7.03 -23.35 -9.55
CA ASP A 295 5.75 -23.94 -9.95
C ASP A 295 5.93 -25.31 -10.58
N PHE A 296 4.91 -26.15 -10.44
CA PHE A 296 4.81 -27.41 -11.14
C PHE A 296 4.52 -27.16 -12.63
N ASP A 297 4.81 -28.16 -13.46
CA ASP A 297 4.51 -28.06 -14.87
C ASP A 297 3.01 -27.87 -15.08
N LYS A 298 2.66 -26.89 -15.91
CA LYS A 298 1.27 -26.65 -16.28
C LYS A 298 0.77 -27.83 -17.08
N GLY A 299 -0.33 -28.45 -16.68
CA GLY A 299 -0.99 -29.48 -17.43
C GLY A 299 -1.44 -28.99 -18.82
N VAL A 300 -1.70 -29.91 -19.73
CA VAL A 300 -2.26 -29.59 -21.05
C VAL A 300 -3.73 -29.21 -20.87
N GLU A 301 -4.18 -28.12 -21.50
CA GLU A 301 -5.59 -27.74 -21.50
C GLU A 301 -6.41 -28.78 -22.29
N THR A 302 -7.34 -29.43 -21.59
CA THR A 302 -8.30 -30.38 -22.17
C THR A 302 -9.64 -29.71 -22.36
N VAL A 303 -10.39 -30.10 -23.38
CA VAL A 303 -11.76 -29.61 -23.57
C VAL A 303 -12.66 -30.24 -22.52
N GLU A 304 -13.30 -29.43 -21.71
CA GLU A 304 -14.24 -29.86 -20.68
C GLU A 304 -15.65 -29.39 -21.05
N PHE A 305 -16.59 -30.33 -21.17
CA PHE A 305 -17.98 -30.02 -21.51
C PHE A 305 -18.85 -29.70 -20.29
N TYR A 306 -18.42 -30.11 -19.12
CA TYR A 306 -19.10 -29.93 -17.83
C TYR A 306 -18.16 -29.31 -16.80
N PRO A 307 -18.72 -28.70 -15.73
CA PRO A 307 -17.92 -28.14 -14.65
C PRO A 307 -16.96 -29.19 -14.06
N PRO A 308 -15.65 -28.92 -13.98
CA PRO A 308 -14.69 -29.90 -13.51
C PRO A 308 -14.89 -30.21 -12.01
N ASP A 309 -14.61 -31.46 -11.64
CA ASP A 309 -14.56 -31.99 -10.28
C ASP A 309 -15.85 -31.77 -9.45
N LYS A 310 -17.00 -31.56 -10.12
CA LYS A 310 -18.30 -31.25 -9.48
C LYS A 310 -18.27 -30.05 -8.52
N LEU A 311 -17.41 -29.09 -8.82
CA LEU A 311 -17.33 -27.83 -8.09
C LEU A 311 -18.57 -26.97 -8.40
N ASP A 312 -19.08 -26.25 -7.40
CA ASP A 312 -20.16 -25.29 -7.62
C ASP A 312 -19.67 -24.01 -8.32
N ALA A 313 -20.61 -23.19 -8.78
CA ALA A 313 -20.28 -21.98 -9.53
C ALA A 313 -19.42 -20.97 -8.72
N ALA A 314 -19.64 -20.88 -7.40
CA ALA A 314 -18.83 -20.03 -6.55
C ALA A 314 -17.39 -20.55 -6.43
N GLU A 315 -17.20 -21.85 -6.32
CA GLU A 315 -15.88 -22.48 -6.25
C GLU A 315 -15.10 -22.29 -7.56
N ILE A 316 -15.76 -22.49 -8.71
CA ILE A 316 -15.14 -22.24 -10.04
C ILE A 316 -14.80 -20.77 -10.23
N GLY A 317 -15.71 -19.86 -9.87
CA GLY A 317 -15.46 -18.42 -9.95
C GLY A 317 -14.28 -17.98 -9.09
N TYR A 318 -14.17 -18.50 -7.87
CA TYR A 318 -13.03 -18.26 -6.98
C TYR A 318 -11.71 -18.78 -7.57
N LEU A 319 -11.70 -20.00 -8.12
CA LEU A 319 -10.51 -20.61 -8.71
C LEU A 319 -10.03 -19.88 -9.97
N TYR A 320 -10.96 -19.32 -10.75
CA TYR A 320 -10.66 -18.60 -11.98
C TYR A 320 -10.13 -17.21 -11.71
N LYS A 321 -10.84 -16.41 -10.91
CA LYS A 321 -10.50 -14.99 -10.66
C LYS A 321 -9.67 -14.76 -9.40
N GLY A 322 -9.71 -15.67 -8.44
CA GLY A 322 -9.13 -15.47 -7.10
C GLY A 322 -9.88 -14.45 -6.26
N ASP A 323 -11.09 -14.08 -6.68
CA ASP A 323 -11.96 -13.11 -6.00
C ASP A 323 -13.16 -13.81 -5.37
N THR A 324 -13.62 -13.27 -4.25
CA THR A 324 -14.71 -13.77 -3.44
C THR A 324 -15.89 -12.79 -3.43
N GLY A 325 -16.12 -12.10 -4.55
CA GLY A 325 -17.08 -11.02 -4.67
C GLY A 325 -18.54 -11.46 -4.67
N ARG A 326 -19.44 -10.49 -4.75
CA ARG A 326 -20.90 -10.64 -4.83
C ARG A 326 -21.35 -11.56 -5.96
N LYS A 327 -20.62 -11.56 -7.06
CA LYS A 327 -20.89 -12.36 -8.26
C LYS A 327 -20.96 -13.86 -7.97
N LEU A 328 -20.15 -14.35 -7.04
CA LEU A 328 -20.17 -15.76 -6.64
C LEU A 328 -21.51 -16.16 -5.99
N SER A 329 -22.06 -15.32 -5.13
CA SER A 329 -23.34 -15.61 -4.47
C SER A 329 -24.53 -15.50 -5.43
N ILE A 330 -24.48 -14.58 -6.37
CA ILE A 330 -25.52 -14.48 -7.43
C ILE A 330 -25.47 -15.72 -8.32
N ALA A 331 -24.28 -16.19 -8.69
CA ALA A 331 -24.13 -17.42 -9.46
C ALA A 331 -24.79 -18.63 -8.76
N LEU A 332 -24.66 -18.71 -7.42
CA LEU A 332 -25.32 -19.77 -6.65
C LEU A 332 -26.86 -19.63 -6.65
N ILE A 333 -27.41 -18.43 -6.73
CA ILE A 333 -28.85 -18.22 -6.91
C ILE A 333 -29.28 -18.78 -8.28
N ILE A 334 -28.54 -18.47 -9.35
CA ILE A 334 -28.80 -19.01 -10.69
C ILE A 334 -28.69 -20.55 -10.67
N GLU A 335 -27.70 -21.10 -9.95
CA GLU A 335 -27.52 -22.56 -9.83
C GLU A 335 -28.65 -23.21 -9.03
N LEU A 336 -29.14 -22.58 -7.96
CA LEU A 336 -30.32 -23.03 -7.23
C LEU A 336 -31.59 -23.07 -8.11
N ALA A 337 -31.76 -22.08 -8.98
CA ALA A 337 -32.85 -22.03 -9.93
C ALA A 337 -32.71 -23.11 -11.00
N SER A 338 -31.51 -23.33 -11.56
CA SER A 338 -31.26 -24.42 -12.54
C SER A 338 -31.51 -25.79 -11.97
N LYS A 339 -31.24 -26.01 -10.68
CA LYS A 339 -31.52 -27.25 -9.94
C LYS A 339 -32.98 -27.39 -9.50
N GLY A 340 -33.81 -26.36 -9.75
CA GLY A 340 -35.26 -26.38 -9.45
C GLY A 340 -35.61 -26.18 -7.97
N TYR A 341 -34.73 -25.64 -7.14
CA TYR A 341 -35.00 -25.34 -5.73
C TYR A 341 -35.73 -24.02 -5.53
N ILE A 342 -35.56 -23.09 -6.43
CA ILE A 342 -36.16 -21.76 -6.40
C ILE A 342 -36.74 -21.41 -7.76
N LYS A 343 -37.73 -20.53 -7.77
CA LYS A 343 -38.23 -19.88 -8.96
C LYS A 343 -38.05 -18.37 -8.85
N ILE A 344 -37.66 -17.75 -9.94
CA ILE A 344 -37.47 -16.30 -10.01
C ILE A 344 -38.66 -15.74 -10.81
N ILE A 345 -39.40 -14.82 -10.20
CA ILE A 345 -40.59 -14.23 -10.81
C ILE A 345 -40.30 -12.76 -11.07
N GLU A 346 -40.44 -12.33 -12.31
CA GLU A 346 -40.35 -10.96 -12.70
C GLU A 346 -41.56 -10.17 -12.20
N SER A 347 -41.37 -9.08 -11.50
CA SER A 347 -42.41 -8.16 -11.08
C SER A 347 -42.69 -7.13 -12.17
N ASP A 348 -43.91 -6.61 -12.23
CA ASP A 348 -44.29 -5.50 -13.12
C ASP A 348 -43.35 -4.25 -12.97
N ASP A 349 -42.75 -4.07 -11.83
CA ASP A 349 -41.63 -3.17 -11.60
C ASP A 349 -40.32 -3.89 -11.94
N LYS A 350 -39.76 -3.64 -13.13
CA LYS A 350 -38.50 -4.23 -13.63
C LYS A 350 -37.28 -4.12 -12.70
N ARG A 351 -37.42 -3.43 -11.55
CA ARG A 351 -36.39 -3.30 -10.52
C ARG A 351 -36.53 -4.31 -9.39
N LYS A 352 -37.63 -5.06 -9.34
CA LYS A 352 -37.92 -6.00 -8.26
C LYS A 352 -38.03 -7.40 -8.81
N GLN A 353 -37.24 -8.31 -8.26
CA GLN A 353 -37.31 -9.73 -8.55
C GLN A 353 -37.65 -10.48 -7.27
N THR A 354 -38.72 -11.20 -7.32
CA THR A 354 -39.20 -12.06 -6.22
C THR A 354 -38.67 -13.48 -6.43
N ILE A 355 -37.99 -13.98 -5.42
CA ILE A 355 -37.50 -15.37 -5.38
C ILE A 355 -38.41 -16.16 -4.46
N ILE A 356 -38.97 -17.23 -4.98
CA ILE A 356 -39.90 -18.08 -4.26
C ILE A 356 -39.35 -19.51 -4.20
N LYS A 357 -39.57 -20.22 -3.08
CA LYS A 357 -39.29 -21.66 -3.01
C LYS A 357 -40.16 -22.40 -4.00
N SER A 358 -39.58 -23.23 -4.87
CA SER A 358 -40.36 -24.00 -5.84
C SER A 358 -41.39 -24.89 -5.17
N ILE A 359 -41.13 -25.39 -3.97
CA ILE A 359 -42.08 -26.23 -3.21
C ILE A 359 -43.42 -25.54 -2.91
N VAL A 360 -43.40 -24.19 -2.79
CA VAL A 360 -44.62 -23.39 -2.55
C VAL A 360 -45.51 -23.41 -3.79
N ILE A 361 -44.88 -23.31 -4.96
CA ILE A 361 -45.56 -23.33 -6.24
C ILE A 361 -46.10 -24.76 -6.52
N ASP A 362 -45.25 -25.76 -6.27
CA ASP A 362 -45.66 -27.20 -6.39
C ASP A 362 -46.84 -27.51 -5.47
N LEU A 363 -46.85 -26.91 -4.25
CA LEU A 363 -47.93 -27.06 -3.30
C LEU A 363 -49.23 -26.39 -3.81
N ASP A 364 -49.12 -25.17 -4.33
CA ASP A 364 -50.25 -24.45 -4.91
C ASP A 364 -50.86 -25.18 -6.12
N GLU A 365 -50.02 -25.82 -6.93
CA GLU A 365 -50.48 -26.66 -8.04
C GLU A 365 -51.10 -27.98 -7.57
N ALA A 366 -50.61 -28.54 -6.46
CA ALA A 366 -51.13 -29.78 -5.90
C ALA A 366 -52.48 -29.61 -5.16
N ILE A 367 -52.67 -28.41 -4.56
CA ILE A 367 -53.94 -28.08 -3.91
C ILE A 367 -54.90 -27.61 -4.99
N LYS A 368 -55.95 -28.41 -5.23
CA LYS A 368 -57.01 -28.03 -6.18
C LYS A 368 -57.74 -26.79 -5.69
N ARG A 369 -57.60 -25.69 -6.39
CA ARG A 369 -58.32 -24.44 -6.10
C ARG A 369 -59.56 -24.35 -6.98
N GLU A 370 -60.69 -23.94 -6.43
CA GLU A 370 -61.82 -23.44 -7.19
C GLU A 370 -61.56 -21.96 -7.55
N VAL A 371 -61.69 -21.66 -8.82
CA VAL A 371 -61.53 -20.30 -9.30
C VAL A 371 -62.87 -19.82 -9.82
N LYS A 372 -63.36 -18.76 -9.21
CA LYS A 372 -64.57 -18.06 -9.65
C LYS A 372 -64.18 -16.98 -10.61
N VAL A 373 -64.64 -17.08 -11.84
CA VAL A 373 -64.41 -16.06 -12.87
C VAL A 373 -65.72 -15.30 -13.05
N ILE A 374 -65.66 -13.99 -12.86
CA ILE A 374 -66.82 -13.11 -12.90
C ILE A 374 -66.72 -12.23 -14.17
N LYS A 375 -67.76 -12.19 -14.95
CA LYS A 375 -67.84 -11.29 -16.12
C LYS A 375 -68.11 -9.87 -15.67
N LEU A 376 -67.22 -8.94 -16.00
CA LEU A 376 -67.35 -7.54 -15.58
C LEU A 376 -68.08 -6.67 -16.63
N LYS A 377 -67.77 -6.87 -17.90
CA LYS A 377 -68.33 -6.11 -18.99
C LYS A 377 -68.21 -6.84 -20.31
N GLU A 378 -69.04 -6.42 -21.31
CA GLU A 378 -68.89 -6.82 -22.69
C GLU A 378 -68.22 -5.72 -23.50
N PRO A 379 -67.55 -6.08 -24.60
CA PRO A 379 -67.01 -5.08 -25.53
C PRO A 379 -68.15 -4.17 -26.08
N ARG A 380 -67.94 -2.87 -26.04
CA ARG A 380 -68.93 -1.89 -26.55
C ARG A 380 -69.09 -2.00 -28.08
N ASP A 381 -68.03 -2.34 -28.79
CA ASP A 381 -68.00 -2.55 -30.24
C ASP A 381 -67.80 -4.04 -30.49
N LYS A 382 -68.94 -4.73 -30.79
CA LYS A 382 -68.98 -6.19 -30.98
C LYS A 382 -68.31 -6.63 -32.27
N GLU A 383 -68.30 -5.80 -33.31
CA GLU A 383 -67.70 -6.12 -34.61
C GLU A 383 -66.18 -6.01 -34.56
N LYS A 384 -65.66 -4.89 -34.04
CA LYS A 384 -64.19 -4.68 -33.90
C LYS A 384 -63.53 -5.61 -32.90
N LYS A 385 -64.25 -6.14 -31.93
CA LYS A 385 -63.75 -7.07 -30.88
C LYS A 385 -64.47 -8.41 -30.90
N ALA A 386 -64.82 -8.90 -32.07
CA ALA A 386 -65.56 -10.13 -32.25
C ALA A 386 -64.91 -11.35 -31.59
N VAL A 387 -63.56 -11.43 -31.61
CA VAL A 387 -62.80 -12.52 -30.95
C VAL A 387 -63.03 -12.52 -29.45
N ILE A 388 -62.92 -11.36 -28.79
CA ILE A 388 -63.15 -11.20 -27.34
C ILE A 388 -64.61 -11.52 -26.99
N TYR A 389 -65.55 -11.01 -27.77
CA TYR A 389 -66.98 -11.22 -27.56
C TYR A 389 -67.34 -12.71 -27.67
N ASN A 390 -66.88 -13.39 -28.73
CA ASN A 390 -67.09 -14.82 -28.92
C ASN A 390 -66.44 -15.68 -27.82
N LYS A 391 -65.25 -15.29 -27.34
CA LYS A 391 -64.52 -15.95 -26.25
C LYS A 391 -65.28 -15.82 -24.94
N LEU A 392 -65.78 -14.61 -24.60
CA LEU A 392 -66.66 -14.39 -23.46
C LEU A 392 -67.96 -15.19 -23.56
N GLY A 393 -68.58 -15.23 -24.75
CA GLY A 393 -69.80 -16.02 -25.00
C GLY A 393 -69.60 -17.51 -24.78
N LYS A 394 -68.54 -18.09 -25.32
CA LYS A 394 -68.18 -19.48 -25.12
C LYS A 394 -67.86 -19.78 -23.66
N LEU A 395 -67.09 -18.89 -23.00
CA LEU A 395 -66.67 -19.11 -21.62
C LEU A 395 -67.84 -19.07 -20.64
N PHE A 396 -68.68 -18.08 -20.72
CA PHE A 396 -69.76 -17.87 -19.75
C PHE A 396 -71.12 -18.51 -20.14
N ASN A 397 -71.32 -18.81 -21.38
CA ASN A 397 -72.57 -19.42 -21.93
C ASN A 397 -73.86 -18.83 -21.30
N GLY A 398 -73.94 -17.48 -21.28
CA GLY A 398 -75.07 -16.74 -20.72
C GLY A 398 -75.03 -16.56 -19.17
N LYS A 399 -74.11 -17.15 -18.45
CA LYS A 399 -73.91 -16.95 -17.02
C LYS A 399 -73.10 -15.68 -16.73
N GLN A 400 -73.28 -15.10 -15.54
CA GLN A 400 -72.47 -13.97 -15.08
C GLN A 400 -71.15 -14.43 -14.39
N GLU A 401 -71.12 -15.64 -13.90
CA GLU A 401 -70.01 -16.25 -13.22
C GLU A 401 -69.89 -17.74 -13.56
N ILE A 402 -68.63 -18.21 -13.54
CA ILE A 402 -68.32 -19.63 -13.71
C ILE A 402 -67.30 -20.07 -12.65
N ILE A 403 -67.40 -21.35 -12.23
CA ILE A 403 -66.46 -21.93 -11.28
C ILE A 403 -65.65 -23.00 -12.01
N ILE A 404 -64.35 -22.93 -11.91
CA ILE A 404 -63.43 -23.86 -12.55
C ILE A 404 -62.67 -24.64 -11.48
N LYS A 405 -62.72 -25.96 -11.61
CA LYS A 405 -62.22 -26.89 -10.57
C LYS A 405 -60.90 -27.60 -10.90
N SER A 406 -60.29 -27.36 -12.06
CA SER A 406 -59.06 -28.07 -12.45
C SER A 406 -58.20 -27.31 -13.45
N ASN A 407 -56.90 -27.61 -13.38
CA ASN A 407 -55.81 -27.13 -14.26
C ASN A 407 -55.84 -25.63 -14.55
N PHE A 408 -55.74 -24.86 -13.48
CA PHE A 408 -55.86 -23.40 -13.48
C PHE A 408 -54.82 -22.70 -14.38
N LYS A 409 -53.59 -23.23 -14.48
CA LYS A 409 -52.50 -22.59 -15.26
C LYS A 409 -52.85 -22.53 -16.76
N ALA A 410 -53.29 -23.66 -17.34
CA ALA A 410 -53.68 -23.69 -18.75
C ALA A 410 -54.93 -22.81 -19.02
N PHE A 411 -55.88 -22.79 -18.07
CA PHE A 411 -57.03 -21.92 -18.19
C PHE A 411 -56.68 -20.42 -18.06
N TYR A 412 -55.73 -20.09 -17.17
CA TYR A 412 -55.28 -18.70 -17.02
C TYR A 412 -54.61 -18.19 -18.28
N GLU A 413 -53.75 -18.98 -18.91
CA GLU A 413 -53.16 -18.67 -20.21
C GLU A 413 -54.23 -18.47 -21.31
N GLU A 414 -55.28 -19.26 -21.26
CA GLU A 414 -56.40 -19.13 -22.22
C GLU A 414 -57.18 -17.84 -22.04
N ILE A 415 -57.34 -17.28 -20.84
CA ILE A 415 -58.14 -16.09 -20.55
C ILE A 415 -57.32 -14.82 -20.27
N ASP A 416 -56.01 -14.84 -20.42
CA ASP A 416 -55.08 -13.73 -20.08
C ASP A 416 -55.48 -12.42 -20.80
N ASP A 417 -55.87 -12.51 -22.07
CA ASP A 417 -56.36 -11.38 -22.85
C ASP A 417 -57.68 -10.76 -22.30
N LEU A 418 -58.54 -11.59 -21.68
CA LEU A 418 -59.77 -11.13 -21.04
C LEU A 418 -59.48 -10.42 -19.72
N ILE A 419 -58.48 -10.91 -18.98
CA ILE A 419 -58.01 -10.31 -17.74
C ILE A 419 -57.35 -8.96 -18.00
N LYS A 420 -56.38 -8.91 -18.91
CA LYS A 420 -55.70 -7.69 -19.34
C LYS A 420 -56.65 -6.62 -19.85
N GLY A 421 -57.69 -7.05 -20.56
CA GLY A 421 -58.75 -6.17 -21.05
C GLY A 421 -59.75 -5.73 -19.98
N LYS A 422 -59.67 -6.22 -18.75
CA LYS A 422 -60.61 -5.98 -17.67
C LYS A 422 -62.07 -6.37 -18.05
N TYR A 423 -62.23 -7.46 -18.79
CA TYR A 423 -63.54 -8.01 -19.15
C TYR A 423 -64.00 -9.02 -18.10
N VAL A 424 -63.07 -9.62 -17.41
CA VAL A 424 -63.33 -10.61 -16.33
C VAL A 424 -62.57 -10.24 -15.05
N LYS A 425 -63.09 -10.62 -13.91
CA LYS A 425 -62.45 -10.60 -12.60
C LYS A 425 -62.30 -12.02 -12.12
N ILE A 426 -61.16 -12.34 -11.57
CA ILE A 426 -60.91 -13.64 -10.96
C ILE A 426 -61.01 -13.49 -9.44
N GLU A 427 -61.79 -14.32 -8.81
CA GLU A 427 -61.86 -14.48 -7.38
C GLU A 427 -61.44 -15.90 -7.03
N TYR A 428 -60.43 -15.99 -6.18
CA TYR A 428 -59.92 -17.28 -5.74
C TYR A 428 -60.69 -17.73 -4.49
N ASP A 429 -61.30 -18.91 -4.56
CA ASP A 429 -61.84 -19.54 -3.38
C ASP A 429 -61.02 -20.81 -3.11
N THR A 430 -60.48 -20.91 -1.91
CA THR A 430 -59.78 -22.13 -1.47
C THR A 430 -60.86 -23.18 -1.23
N ILE A 431 -60.81 -24.31 -1.91
CA ILE A 431 -61.73 -25.40 -1.59
C ILE A 431 -61.51 -25.77 -0.13
N ASN A 432 -62.49 -25.48 0.72
CA ASN A 432 -62.48 -25.72 2.17
C ASN A 432 -62.40 -27.23 2.57
N ASN A 433 -61.99 -28.11 1.67
CA ASN A 433 -61.89 -29.54 1.86
C ASN A 433 -60.53 -30.06 2.31
N TYR A 434 -59.51 -29.17 2.39
CA TYR A 434 -58.19 -29.54 2.92
C TYR A 434 -58.01 -28.96 4.32
N THR A 435 -57.92 -29.86 5.30
CA THR A 435 -57.49 -29.45 6.66
C THR A 435 -56.03 -29.04 6.65
N GLU A 436 -55.60 -28.21 7.60
CA GLU A 436 -54.20 -27.84 7.77
C GLU A 436 -53.24 -29.04 7.82
N GLU A 437 -53.76 -30.16 8.40
CA GLU A 437 -53.05 -31.42 8.47
C GLU A 437 -52.87 -32.08 7.09
N ALA A 438 -53.88 -32.01 6.23
CA ALA A 438 -53.80 -32.48 4.86
C ALA A 438 -52.81 -31.67 4.01
N ILE A 439 -52.82 -30.34 4.15
CA ILE A 439 -51.88 -29.46 3.48
C ILE A 439 -50.45 -29.75 3.95
N THR A 440 -50.25 -29.96 5.25
CA THR A 440 -48.93 -30.30 5.82
C THR A 440 -48.42 -31.65 5.30
N ASN A 441 -49.32 -32.65 5.17
CA ASN A 441 -48.99 -33.96 4.63
C ASN A 441 -48.65 -33.89 3.13
N ILE A 442 -49.38 -33.09 2.33
CA ILE A 442 -49.08 -32.87 0.91
C ILE A 442 -47.70 -32.19 0.79
N LYS A 443 -47.46 -31.15 1.58
CA LYS A 443 -46.15 -30.44 1.60
C LYS A 443 -45.01 -31.39 1.94
N LYS A 444 -45.16 -32.23 2.96
CA LYS A 444 -44.18 -33.25 3.35
C LYS A 444 -43.90 -34.25 2.24
N THR A 445 -44.95 -34.74 1.58
CA THR A 445 -44.82 -35.67 0.46
C THR A 445 -44.12 -35.06 -0.74
N LEU A 446 -44.40 -33.78 -1.03
CA LEU A 446 -43.72 -33.01 -2.07
C LEU A 446 -42.24 -32.78 -1.72
N GLU A 447 -41.94 -32.45 -0.46
CA GLU A 447 -40.56 -32.31 0.02
C GLU A 447 -39.76 -33.61 -0.11
N GLU A 448 -40.34 -34.74 0.28
CA GLU A 448 -39.73 -36.08 0.13
C GLU A 448 -39.51 -36.45 -1.34
N ARG A 449 -40.45 -36.14 -2.21
CA ARG A 449 -40.38 -36.41 -3.66
C ARG A 449 -39.31 -35.51 -4.31
N THR A 450 -39.32 -34.24 -4.01
CA THR A 450 -38.33 -33.26 -4.51
C THR A 450 -36.92 -33.56 -4.02
N SER A 451 -36.75 -34.00 -2.77
CA SER A 451 -35.43 -34.38 -2.24
C SER A 451 -34.83 -35.59 -2.95
N LYS A 452 -35.65 -36.48 -3.51
CA LYS A 452 -35.21 -37.66 -4.26
C LYS A 452 -34.93 -37.37 -5.74
N THR A 453 -35.58 -36.38 -6.32
CA THR A 453 -35.50 -36.06 -7.76
C THR A 453 -34.51 -34.90 -8.07
N ARG A 454 -34.29 -33.98 -7.16
CA ARG A 454 -33.42 -32.84 -7.36
C ARG A 454 -31.97 -33.17 -6.99
N PRO A 455 -30.97 -32.61 -7.71
CA PRO A 455 -29.56 -32.75 -7.35
C PRO A 455 -29.29 -32.23 -5.95
N LYS A 456 -28.39 -32.88 -5.18
CA LYS A 456 -28.03 -32.44 -3.83
C LYS A 456 -27.36 -31.06 -3.88
N LEU A 457 -27.72 -30.20 -2.93
CA LEU A 457 -27.10 -28.89 -2.78
C LEU A 457 -25.69 -28.99 -2.23
N SER A 458 -24.79 -28.17 -2.77
CA SER A 458 -23.45 -27.92 -2.19
C SER A 458 -23.59 -27.21 -0.82
N SER A 459 -22.50 -27.17 -0.07
CA SER A 459 -22.45 -26.44 1.20
C SER A 459 -22.70 -24.93 1.01
N ASN A 460 -22.25 -24.37 -0.11
CA ASN A 460 -22.42 -22.96 -0.43
C ASN A 460 -23.85 -22.65 -0.86
N GLU A 461 -24.42 -23.49 -1.74
CA GLU A 461 -25.82 -23.39 -2.17
C GLU A 461 -26.77 -23.48 -0.98
N LYS A 462 -26.55 -24.43 -0.06
CA LYS A 462 -27.35 -24.59 1.14
C LYS A 462 -27.36 -23.32 1.99
N LYS A 463 -26.21 -22.70 2.19
CA LYS A 463 -26.12 -21.43 2.93
C LYS A 463 -26.87 -20.29 2.25
N VAL A 464 -26.75 -20.18 0.93
CA VAL A 464 -27.50 -19.18 0.16
C VAL A 464 -28.99 -19.42 0.30
N TYR A 465 -29.45 -20.65 0.11
CA TYR A 465 -30.85 -21.05 0.22
C TYR A 465 -31.44 -20.77 1.62
N GLU A 466 -30.76 -21.18 2.69
CA GLU A 466 -31.16 -20.92 4.07
C GLU A 466 -31.25 -19.42 4.39
N ARG A 467 -30.37 -18.62 3.79
CA ARG A 467 -30.36 -17.18 4.04
C ARG A 467 -31.42 -16.43 3.22
N LEU A 468 -31.68 -16.85 1.99
CA LEU A 468 -32.77 -16.32 1.16
C LEU A 468 -34.10 -16.42 1.87
N PHE A 469 -34.35 -17.59 2.45
CA PHE A 469 -35.66 -17.95 3.02
C PHE A 469 -35.71 -17.95 4.56
N LYS A 470 -34.81 -17.19 5.18
CA LYS A 470 -34.79 -17.08 6.64
C LYS A 470 -36.06 -16.46 7.23
N ASN A 471 -36.70 -15.56 6.49
CA ASN A 471 -37.86 -14.80 6.95
C ASN A 471 -39.19 -15.24 6.31
N GLY A 472 -39.20 -16.31 5.51
CA GLY A 472 -40.39 -16.80 4.81
C GLY A 472 -40.06 -17.65 3.59
N ASP A 473 -41.08 -18.01 2.84
CA ASP A 473 -40.95 -18.85 1.64
C ASP A 473 -40.74 -18.01 0.36
N GLU A 474 -40.78 -16.71 0.48
CA GLU A 474 -40.61 -15.72 -0.57
C GLU A 474 -39.64 -14.61 -0.10
N THR A 475 -38.82 -14.08 -1.01
CA THR A 475 -37.91 -13.00 -0.69
C THR A 475 -37.68 -12.07 -1.88
N ASP A 476 -37.60 -10.77 -1.61
CA ASP A 476 -37.11 -9.76 -2.53
C ASP A 476 -35.67 -9.41 -2.15
N LEU A 477 -34.71 -9.63 -3.06
CA LEU A 477 -33.29 -9.37 -2.79
C LEU A 477 -33.00 -7.90 -2.51
N THR A 478 -33.79 -6.98 -3.06
CA THR A 478 -33.60 -5.54 -2.88
C THR A 478 -34.01 -5.07 -1.48
N GLN A 479 -34.90 -5.80 -0.83
CA GLN A 479 -35.44 -5.50 0.51
C GLN A 479 -34.78 -6.36 1.60
N ASN A 480 -34.02 -7.40 1.24
CA ASN A 480 -33.38 -8.28 2.21
C ASN A 480 -32.10 -7.65 2.80
N LEU A 481 -32.27 -6.83 3.82
CA LEU A 481 -31.19 -6.06 4.48
C LEU A 481 -30.04 -6.93 5.05
N ASN A 482 -30.24 -8.23 5.20
CA ASN A 482 -29.23 -9.14 5.76
C ASN A 482 -28.57 -10.02 4.71
N PHE A 483 -28.99 -9.95 3.45
CA PHE A 483 -28.48 -10.85 2.41
C PHE A 483 -26.98 -10.61 2.10
N TYR A 484 -26.48 -9.37 2.26
CA TYR A 484 -25.07 -9.07 2.08
C TYR A 484 -24.13 -9.94 2.94
N LYS A 485 -24.60 -10.41 4.10
CA LYS A 485 -23.80 -11.29 4.99
C LYS A 485 -23.48 -12.63 4.35
N VAL A 486 -24.30 -13.06 3.39
CA VAL A 486 -24.08 -14.30 2.63
C VAL A 486 -22.80 -14.21 1.80
N PHE A 487 -22.48 -13.03 1.26
CA PHE A 487 -21.26 -12.84 0.46
C PHE A 487 -20.01 -13.20 1.25
N ASP A 488 -19.91 -12.68 2.48
CA ASP A 488 -18.81 -12.99 3.39
C ASP A 488 -18.79 -14.46 3.83
N GLU A 489 -19.96 -15.03 4.07
CA GLU A 489 -20.09 -16.43 4.50
C GLU A 489 -19.69 -17.39 3.38
N VAL A 490 -20.16 -17.18 2.16
CA VAL A 490 -19.80 -17.97 0.97
C VAL A 490 -18.30 -17.82 0.68
N SER A 491 -17.80 -16.59 0.65
CA SER A 491 -16.38 -16.29 0.42
C SER A 491 -15.47 -17.02 1.38
N LYS A 492 -15.75 -16.92 2.69
CA LYS A 492 -14.96 -17.61 3.73
C LYS A 492 -15.06 -19.13 3.63
N ASN A 493 -16.22 -19.66 3.23
CA ASN A 493 -16.41 -21.10 3.08
C ASN A 493 -15.63 -21.64 1.88
N VAL A 494 -15.70 -20.96 0.75
CA VAL A 494 -14.96 -21.31 -0.48
C VAL A 494 -13.45 -21.22 -0.23
N GLU A 495 -12.99 -20.10 0.34
CA GLU A 495 -11.59 -19.91 0.71
C GLU A 495 -11.11 -21.03 1.64
N LYS A 496 -11.81 -21.28 2.74
CA LYS A 496 -11.45 -22.33 3.70
C LYS A 496 -11.40 -23.73 3.08
N LYS A 497 -12.33 -24.04 2.16
CA LYS A 497 -12.41 -25.35 1.49
C LYS A 497 -11.28 -25.55 0.47
N LEU A 498 -10.92 -24.49 -0.27
CA LEU A 498 -10.05 -24.59 -1.44
C LEU A 498 -8.61 -24.13 -1.18
N GLU A 499 -8.38 -23.20 -0.24
CA GLU A 499 -7.06 -22.61 -0.01
C GLU A 499 -5.97 -23.66 0.18
N SER A 500 -6.20 -24.63 1.07
CA SER A 500 -5.21 -25.68 1.36
C SER A 500 -5.11 -26.77 0.29
N LYS A 501 -6.13 -26.92 -0.58
CA LYS A 501 -6.11 -27.88 -1.68
C LYS A 501 -5.37 -27.33 -2.91
N VAL A 502 -5.55 -26.03 -3.17
CA VAL A 502 -5.06 -25.36 -4.38
C VAL A 502 -3.68 -24.75 -4.16
N ASN A 503 -3.40 -24.24 -2.96
CA ASN A 503 -2.15 -23.59 -2.62
C ASN A 503 -1.28 -24.49 -1.76
N ASP A 504 0.01 -24.58 -2.09
CA ASP A 504 0.97 -25.30 -1.26
C ASP A 504 1.28 -24.49 -0.01
N MET A 505 0.62 -24.82 1.10
CA MET A 505 0.77 -24.13 2.38
C MET A 505 2.21 -24.18 2.92
N SER A 506 3.03 -25.14 2.48
CA SER A 506 4.43 -25.20 2.87
C SER A 506 5.24 -24.09 2.19
N SER A 507 4.99 -23.83 0.90
CA SER A 507 5.60 -22.72 0.16
C SER A 507 5.22 -21.35 0.74
N TYR A 508 3.97 -21.17 1.15
CA TYR A 508 3.51 -19.93 1.80
C TYR A 508 4.15 -19.69 3.18
N LYS A 509 4.42 -20.75 3.95
CA LYS A 509 5.18 -20.64 5.19
C LYS A 509 6.63 -20.22 4.94
N ILE A 510 7.24 -20.73 3.87
CA ILE A 510 8.60 -20.36 3.46
C ILE A 510 8.59 -18.93 2.90
N MET A 511 7.59 -18.55 2.12
CA MET A 511 7.39 -17.18 1.65
C MET A 511 7.40 -16.19 2.82
N LEU A 512 6.70 -16.50 3.90
CA LEU A 512 6.70 -15.67 5.12
C LEU A 512 8.10 -15.56 5.74
N LYS A 513 8.87 -16.67 5.79
CA LYS A 513 10.26 -16.66 6.29
C LYS A 513 11.16 -15.80 5.39
N CYS A 514 11.07 -15.93 4.07
CA CYS A 514 11.83 -15.11 3.13
C CYS A 514 11.47 -13.62 3.23
N SER A 515 10.19 -13.29 3.42
CA SER A 515 9.75 -11.91 3.63
C SER A 515 10.28 -11.32 4.93
N LEU A 516 10.37 -12.13 5.99
CA LEU A 516 10.99 -11.72 7.24
C LEU A 516 12.50 -11.50 7.07
N MET A 517 13.19 -12.40 6.37
CA MET A 517 14.62 -12.26 6.05
C MET A 517 14.89 -10.99 5.22
N PHE A 518 14.03 -10.67 4.27
CA PHE A 518 14.10 -9.44 3.52
C PHE A 518 13.95 -8.21 4.41
N ALA A 519 12.97 -8.16 5.30
CA ALA A 519 12.76 -7.03 6.22
C ALA A 519 13.97 -6.83 7.15
N VAL A 520 14.53 -7.92 7.69
CA VAL A 520 15.74 -7.89 8.53
C VAL A 520 16.95 -7.40 7.74
N SER A 521 17.13 -7.88 6.51
CA SER A 521 18.22 -7.46 5.62
C SER A 521 18.14 -5.96 5.29
N CYS A 522 16.93 -5.45 5.02
CA CYS A 522 16.72 -4.01 4.82
C CYS A 522 17.05 -3.18 6.07
N ALA A 523 16.69 -3.67 7.26
CA ALA A 523 17.03 -2.99 8.50
C ALA A 523 18.55 -2.97 8.77
N LEU A 524 19.23 -4.09 8.55
CA LEU A 524 20.69 -4.16 8.66
C LEU A 524 21.40 -3.23 7.68
N TRP A 525 20.94 -3.20 6.42
CA TRP A 525 21.43 -2.30 5.40
C TRP A 525 21.24 -0.83 5.84
N ALA A 526 20.06 -0.50 6.34
CA ALA A 526 19.68 0.82 6.77
C ALA A 526 20.55 1.32 7.92
N ILE A 527 20.74 0.51 8.96
CA ILE A 527 21.59 0.82 10.12
C ILE A 527 23.04 0.99 9.67
N GLY A 528 23.55 0.06 8.87
CA GLY A 528 24.92 0.13 8.36
C GLY A 528 25.16 1.37 7.54
N TYR A 529 24.26 1.68 6.61
CA TYR A 529 24.36 2.88 5.76
C TYR A 529 24.31 4.16 6.60
N SER A 530 23.38 4.29 7.55
CA SER A 530 23.25 5.50 8.37
C SER A 530 24.47 5.76 9.26
N VAL A 531 25.19 4.73 9.66
CA VAL A 531 26.42 4.86 10.46
C VAL A 531 27.63 5.24 9.59
N THR A 532 27.68 4.79 8.35
CA THR A 532 28.90 4.89 7.53
C THR A 532 28.82 5.87 6.36
N LYS A 533 27.62 6.39 6.03
CA LYS A 533 27.40 7.30 4.88
C LYS A 533 28.30 8.55 4.89
N ASP A 534 28.63 9.04 6.08
CA ASP A 534 29.40 10.26 6.28
C ASP A 534 30.93 9.99 6.41
N MET A 535 31.38 8.72 6.27
CA MET A 535 32.76 8.36 6.61
C MET A 535 33.71 8.20 5.42
N ASN A 536 33.30 7.57 4.34
CA ASN A 536 34.12 7.42 3.13
C ASN A 536 33.26 7.04 1.91
N PRO A 537 33.30 7.83 0.82
CA PRO A 537 32.50 7.54 -0.38
C PRO A 537 32.86 6.20 -1.07
N LYS A 538 34.03 5.64 -0.83
CA LYS A 538 34.42 4.33 -1.39
C LYS A 538 33.54 3.19 -0.88
N PHE A 539 32.94 3.32 0.30
CA PHE A 539 32.04 2.30 0.84
C PHE A 539 30.61 2.35 0.27
N HIS A 540 30.23 3.42 -0.42
CA HIS A 540 28.92 3.50 -1.07
C HIS A 540 28.70 2.37 -2.07
N ILE A 541 29.73 1.96 -2.79
CA ILE A 541 29.66 0.80 -3.73
C ILE A 541 29.21 -0.48 -3.02
N VAL A 542 29.72 -0.75 -1.80
CA VAL A 542 29.39 -1.92 -1.01
C VAL A 542 27.89 -1.91 -0.63
N TYR A 543 27.35 -0.74 -0.28
CA TYR A 543 25.93 -0.59 0.03
C TYR A 543 25.02 -0.68 -1.18
N TYR A 544 25.46 -0.25 -2.38
CA TYR A 544 24.70 -0.48 -3.61
C TYR A 544 24.63 -1.95 -3.98
N ILE A 545 25.69 -2.72 -3.78
CA ILE A 545 25.69 -4.18 -3.96
C ILE A 545 24.76 -4.85 -2.97
N ALA A 546 24.79 -4.44 -1.70
CA ALA A 546 23.87 -4.95 -0.69
C ALA A 546 22.40 -4.58 -0.99
N LEU A 547 22.13 -3.39 -1.52
CA LEU A 547 20.81 -2.97 -1.96
C LEU A 547 20.30 -3.84 -3.12
N ALA A 548 21.15 -4.10 -4.13
CA ALA A 548 20.80 -4.99 -5.23
C ALA A 548 20.48 -6.42 -4.73
N SER A 549 21.21 -6.92 -3.73
CA SER A 549 20.94 -8.22 -3.10
C SER A 549 19.57 -8.24 -2.40
N ASN A 550 19.16 -7.13 -1.79
CA ASN A 550 17.83 -7.00 -1.18
C ASN A 550 16.73 -7.05 -2.24
N PHE A 551 16.90 -6.41 -3.40
CA PHE A 551 15.97 -6.53 -4.52
C PHE A 551 15.82 -7.99 -5.01
N ILE A 552 16.92 -8.70 -5.13
CA ILE A 552 16.92 -10.14 -5.50
C ILE A 552 16.14 -10.95 -4.47
N THR A 553 16.37 -10.70 -3.17
CA THR A 553 15.64 -11.37 -2.08
C THR A 553 14.13 -11.10 -2.17
N MET A 554 13.72 -9.86 -2.45
CA MET A 554 12.32 -9.47 -2.63
C MET A 554 11.67 -10.22 -3.79
N ILE A 555 12.35 -10.31 -4.94
CA ILE A 555 11.85 -11.03 -6.12
C ILE A 555 11.58 -12.49 -5.77
N PHE A 556 12.53 -13.19 -5.14
CA PHE A 556 12.33 -14.59 -4.76
C PHE A 556 11.28 -14.77 -3.67
N ALA A 557 11.13 -13.82 -2.75
CA ALA A 557 10.04 -13.83 -1.79
C ALA A 557 8.66 -13.69 -2.47
N CYS A 558 8.53 -12.85 -3.50
CA CYS A 558 7.30 -12.70 -4.28
C CYS A 558 6.97 -13.97 -5.08
N LEU A 559 7.99 -14.62 -5.66
CA LEU A 559 7.84 -15.82 -6.49
C LEU A 559 7.67 -17.12 -5.68
N MET A 560 7.73 -17.06 -4.33
CA MET A 560 7.74 -18.24 -3.47
C MET A 560 6.40 -18.96 -3.40
N GLY A 561 5.27 -18.26 -3.52
CA GLY A 561 3.92 -18.85 -3.37
C GLY A 561 3.53 -19.67 -4.59
N ARG A 562 3.64 -21.01 -4.51
CA ARG A 562 3.23 -21.91 -5.59
C ARG A 562 1.88 -22.57 -5.31
N LYS A 563 1.24 -23.05 -6.37
CA LYS A 563 0.07 -23.91 -6.29
C LYS A 563 0.46 -25.37 -6.09
N THR A 564 -0.49 -26.17 -5.60
CA THR A 564 -0.35 -27.63 -5.61
C THR A 564 -0.50 -28.18 -7.04
N THR A 565 -0.09 -29.43 -7.27
CA THR A 565 -0.36 -30.12 -8.55
C THR A 565 -1.85 -30.12 -8.88
N TYR A 566 -2.71 -30.36 -7.89
CA TYR A 566 -4.17 -30.24 -8.04
C TYR A 566 -4.59 -28.82 -8.43
N GLY A 567 -4.01 -27.79 -7.79
CA GLY A 567 -4.31 -26.40 -8.08
C GLY A 567 -3.98 -25.98 -9.52
N GLU A 568 -2.86 -26.48 -10.06
CA GLU A 568 -2.51 -26.23 -11.48
C GLU A 568 -3.42 -27.03 -12.44
N GLN A 569 -3.70 -28.31 -12.15
CA GLN A 569 -4.57 -29.14 -12.97
C GLN A 569 -6.01 -28.60 -13.00
N ILE A 570 -6.59 -28.24 -11.87
CA ILE A 570 -7.96 -27.72 -11.83
C ILE A 570 -8.09 -26.39 -12.56
N LYS A 571 -7.07 -25.52 -12.46
CA LYS A 571 -7.04 -24.27 -13.21
C LYS A 571 -7.00 -24.51 -14.73
N THR A 572 -6.22 -25.49 -15.17
CA THR A 572 -6.15 -25.88 -16.58
C THR A 572 -7.49 -26.42 -17.09
N LYS A 573 -8.16 -27.28 -16.31
CA LYS A 573 -9.51 -27.78 -16.62
C LYS A 573 -10.54 -26.64 -16.69
N ILE A 574 -10.51 -25.69 -15.73
CA ILE A 574 -11.41 -24.52 -15.75
C ILE A 574 -11.19 -23.67 -17.01
N ASN A 575 -9.94 -23.47 -17.40
CA ASN A 575 -9.64 -22.75 -18.64
C ASN A 575 -10.17 -23.51 -19.86
N GLY A 576 -9.99 -24.82 -19.93
CA GLY A 576 -10.53 -25.67 -20.99
C GLY A 576 -12.06 -25.62 -21.05
N PHE A 577 -12.73 -25.64 -19.90
CA PHE A 577 -14.19 -25.49 -19.79
C PHE A 577 -14.64 -24.10 -20.28
N ARG A 578 -13.96 -23.02 -19.85
CA ARG A 578 -14.25 -21.67 -20.32
C ARG A 578 -14.03 -21.52 -21.83
N ASN A 579 -12.94 -22.05 -22.34
CA ASN A 579 -12.64 -22.02 -23.76
C ASN A 579 -13.69 -22.79 -24.57
N TYR A 580 -14.16 -23.93 -24.08
CA TYR A 580 -15.27 -24.64 -24.69
C TYR A 580 -16.52 -23.75 -24.76
N ILE A 581 -16.94 -23.12 -23.67
CA ILE A 581 -18.10 -22.20 -23.65
C ILE A 581 -17.95 -21.08 -24.71
N LEU A 582 -16.73 -20.60 -24.94
CA LEU A 582 -16.45 -19.56 -25.93
C LEU A 582 -16.51 -20.05 -27.40
N VAL A 583 -15.93 -21.23 -27.68
CA VAL A 583 -15.70 -21.68 -29.06
C VAL A 583 -16.60 -22.82 -29.53
N ALA A 584 -17.40 -23.43 -28.64
CA ALA A 584 -18.29 -24.53 -29.00
C ALA A 584 -19.17 -24.20 -30.22
N GLU A 585 -19.21 -25.10 -31.17
CA GLU A 585 -20.04 -24.99 -32.36
C GLU A 585 -21.47 -25.42 -32.09
N LYS A 586 -22.41 -24.94 -32.90
CA LYS A 586 -23.85 -25.19 -32.75
C LYS A 586 -24.18 -26.67 -32.72
N ASP A 587 -23.65 -27.44 -33.65
CA ASP A 587 -23.93 -28.88 -33.78
C ASP A 587 -23.50 -29.69 -32.54
N GLN A 588 -22.38 -29.27 -31.91
CA GLN A 588 -21.91 -29.89 -30.66
C GLN A 588 -22.84 -29.58 -29.49
N ILE A 589 -23.34 -28.35 -29.45
CA ILE A 589 -24.29 -27.92 -28.40
C ILE A 589 -25.63 -28.64 -28.57
N GLU A 590 -26.15 -28.72 -29.80
CA GLU A 590 -27.40 -29.44 -30.09
C GLU A 590 -27.33 -30.90 -29.66
N ALA A 591 -26.24 -31.61 -29.97
CA ALA A 591 -26.03 -32.98 -29.54
C ALA A 591 -25.97 -33.15 -27.99
N LEU A 592 -25.49 -32.11 -27.27
CA LEU A 592 -25.48 -32.12 -25.81
C LEU A 592 -26.88 -31.80 -25.23
N VAL A 593 -27.62 -30.89 -25.85
CA VAL A 593 -29.00 -30.56 -25.46
C VAL A 593 -29.95 -31.74 -25.70
N GLU A 594 -29.76 -32.50 -26.78
CA GLU A 594 -30.51 -33.76 -27.01
C GLU A 594 -30.32 -34.78 -25.87
N LYS A 595 -29.09 -34.86 -25.33
CA LYS A 595 -28.79 -35.78 -24.20
C LYS A 595 -29.21 -35.23 -22.85
N ASP A 596 -29.07 -33.93 -22.64
CA ASP A 596 -29.40 -33.18 -21.42
C ASP A 596 -30.19 -31.92 -21.79
N PRO A 597 -31.54 -31.98 -21.84
CA PRO A 597 -32.38 -30.82 -22.16
C PRO A 597 -32.18 -29.64 -21.22
N LYS A 598 -31.63 -29.85 -20.03
CA LYS A 598 -31.29 -28.78 -19.06
C LYS A 598 -29.87 -28.27 -19.21
N TYR A 599 -29.09 -28.71 -20.21
CA TYR A 599 -27.67 -28.39 -20.39
C TYR A 599 -27.40 -26.90 -20.39
N PHE A 600 -28.22 -26.10 -21.11
CA PHE A 600 -28.08 -24.64 -21.11
C PHE A 600 -28.10 -24.07 -19.69
N TYR A 601 -29.12 -24.41 -18.93
CA TYR A 601 -29.35 -23.88 -17.58
C TYR A 601 -28.31 -24.40 -16.59
N ASN A 602 -27.84 -25.62 -16.76
CA ASN A 602 -26.82 -26.23 -15.91
C ASN A 602 -25.45 -25.55 -16.10
N ILE A 603 -25.15 -25.01 -17.28
CA ILE A 603 -23.88 -24.32 -17.59
C ILE A 603 -23.95 -22.81 -17.29
N LEU A 604 -25.11 -22.21 -17.35
CA LEU A 604 -25.30 -20.77 -17.21
C LEU A 604 -24.68 -20.14 -15.95
N PRO A 605 -24.81 -20.71 -14.73
CA PRO A 605 -24.17 -20.18 -13.51
C PRO A 605 -22.65 -20.09 -13.64
N TYR A 606 -22.05 -21.07 -14.30
CA TYR A 606 -20.59 -21.13 -14.54
C TYR A 606 -20.16 -20.13 -15.63
N ALA A 607 -20.94 -20.03 -16.70
CA ALA A 607 -20.70 -19.01 -17.73
C ALA A 607 -20.77 -17.60 -17.13
N TYR A 608 -21.64 -17.39 -16.14
CA TYR A 608 -21.75 -16.11 -15.43
C TYR A 608 -20.48 -15.78 -14.62
N VAL A 609 -19.95 -16.67 -13.81
CA VAL A 609 -18.73 -16.42 -13.02
C VAL A 609 -17.46 -16.38 -13.87
N LEU A 610 -17.46 -17.06 -15.02
CA LEU A 610 -16.34 -17.05 -15.97
C LEU A 610 -16.37 -15.87 -16.96
N ASP A 611 -17.35 -14.93 -16.84
CA ASP A 611 -17.58 -13.76 -17.71
C ASP A 611 -17.77 -14.12 -19.19
N VAL A 612 -18.48 -15.18 -19.45
CA VAL A 612 -18.79 -15.66 -20.81
C VAL A 612 -20.28 -15.89 -21.04
N SER A 613 -21.13 -15.45 -20.11
CA SER A 613 -22.59 -15.66 -20.17
C SER A 613 -23.25 -15.14 -21.43
N LYS A 614 -22.85 -13.92 -21.90
CA LYS A 614 -23.36 -13.38 -23.16
C LYS A 614 -23.09 -14.32 -24.35
N LYS A 615 -21.84 -14.76 -24.48
CA LYS A 615 -21.45 -15.69 -25.54
C LYS A 615 -22.18 -17.02 -25.45
N TRP A 616 -22.45 -17.47 -24.23
CA TRP A 616 -23.22 -18.69 -24.00
C TRP A 616 -24.67 -18.54 -24.47
N ILE A 617 -25.35 -17.46 -24.12
CA ILE A 617 -26.75 -17.20 -24.50
C ILE A 617 -26.88 -17.03 -26.01
N ASP A 618 -26.00 -16.24 -26.65
CA ASP A 618 -26.00 -15.99 -28.10
C ASP A 618 -25.99 -17.31 -28.91
N LYS A 619 -25.33 -18.37 -28.38
CA LYS A 619 -25.27 -19.67 -29.04
C LYS A 619 -26.60 -20.44 -29.07
N PHE A 620 -27.52 -20.11 -28.17
CA PHE A 620 -28.82 -20.76 -28.05
C PHE A 620 -29.98 -20.00 -28.71
N GLU A 621 -29.71 -18.86 -29.31
CA GLU A 621 -30.71 -17.98 -29.94
C GLU A 621 -31.62 -18.72 -30.95
N ASN A 622 -31.07 -19.74 -31.61
CA ASN A 622 -31.78 -20.56 -32.64
C ASN A 622 -31.90 -22.04 -32.27
N ILE A 623 -31.73 -22.40 -31.02
CA ILE A 623 -31.90 -23.79 -30.53
C ILE A 623 -33.23 -23.87 -29.75
N PRO A 624 -34.15 -24.78 -30.11
CA PRO A 624 -35.39 -24.95 -29.35
C PRO A 624 -35.07 -25.33 -27.90
N MET A 625 -35.43 -24.48 -26.96
CA MET A 625 -35.20 -24.71 -25.54
C MET A 625 -36.46 -25.36 -24.94
N PRO A 626 -36.33 -26.43 -24.13
CA PRO A 626 -37.45 -26.95 -23.38
C PRO A 626 -37.90 -25.91 -22.34
N GLN A 627 -39.22 -25.74 -22.21
CA GLN A 627 -39.77 -24.91 -21.14
C GLN A 627 -39.29 -25.45 -19.80
N ASN A 628 -38.57 -24.61 -19.03
CA ASN A 628 -38.05 -24.97 -17.73
C ASN A 628 -38.75 -24.17 -16.63
N GLU A 629 -38.60 -24.59 -15.39
CA GLU A 629 -39.08 -23.89 -14.18
C GLU A 629 -38.47 -22.48 -14.02
N MET A 630 -37.39 -22.19 -14.75
CA MET A 630 -36.77 -20.85 -14.80
C MET A 630 -37.50 -19.85 -15.73
N GLY A 631 -38.50 -20.27 -16.51
CA GLY A 631 -39.16 -19.45 -17.53
C GLY A 631 -38.27 -19.22 -18.77
N ASN A 632 -38.60 -18.23 -19.60
CA ASN A 632 -37.79 -17.80 -20.73
C ASN A 632 -36.69 -16.88 -20.21
N PHE A 633 -35.56 -17.46 -19.79
CA PHE A 633 -34.42 -16.73 -19.27
C PHE A 633 -33.59 -16.21 -20.44
N ASP A 634 -33.39 -14.88 -20.50
CA ASP A 634 -32.60 -14.23 -21.55
C ASP A 634 -31.41 -13.43 -20.99
N TYR A 635 -30.71 -12.74 -21.88
CA TYR A 635 -29.56 -11.93 -21.47
C TYR A 635 -29.96 -10.72 -20.61
N THR A 636 -31.18 -10.23 -20.72
CA THR A 636 -31.70 -9.12 -19.91
C THR A 636 -31.80 -9.51 -18.45
N ASP A 637 -32.16 -10.77 -18.17
CA ASP A 637 -32.20 -11.33 -16.81
C ASP A 637 -30.80 -11.38 -16.16
N ILE A 638 -29.76 -11.69 -16.93
CA ILE A 638 -28.38 -11.65 -16.43
C ILE A 638 -27.93 -10.23 -16.12
N MET A 639 -28.24 -9.29 -17.00
CA MET A 639 -27.96 -7.88 -16.72
C MET A 639 -28.71 -7.38 -15.47
N MET A 640 -29.93 -7.86 -15.28
CA MET A 640 -30.69 -7.60 -14.06
C MET A 640 -30.04 -8.18 -12.82
N PHE A 641 -29.46 -9.39 -12.86
CA PHE A 641 -28.69 -9.95 -11.75
C PHE A 641 -27.45 -9.13 -11.45
N ASP A 642 -26.72 -8.62 -12.44
CA ASP A 642 -25.60 -7.71 -12.23
C ASP A 642 -26.06 -6.38 -11.57
N GLN A 643 -27.19 -5.82 -12.01
CA GLN A 643 -27.78 -4.62 -11.39
C GLN A 643 -28.26 -4.90 -9.95
N MET A 644 -28.90 -6.04 -9.71
CA MET A 644 -29.28 -6.49 -8.35
C MET A 644 -28.07 -6.67 -7.45
N SER A 645 -26.98 -7.25 -7.95
CA SER A 645 -25.72 -7.36 -7.23
C SER A 645 -25.22 -5.99 -6.74
N ASN A 646 -25.43 -4.94 -7.53
CA ASN A 646 -25.05 -3.57 -7.19
C ASN A 646 -26.07 -2.88 -6.27
N SER A 647 -27.36 -3.25 -6.33
CA SER A 647 -28.44 -2.67 -5.54
C SER A 647 -28.63 -3.32 -4.17
N ILE A 648 -28.04 -4.49 -3.92
CA ILE A 648 -28.08 -5.13 -2.60
C ILE A 648 -27.40 -4.22 -1.58
N TYR A 649 -28.18 -3.81 -0.57
CA TYR A 649 -27.74 -2.92 0.49
C TYR A 649 -26.50 -3.48 1.20
N THR A 650 -25.41 -2.73 1.18
CA THR A 650 -24.26 -2.95 2.05
C THR A 650 -24.23 -1.81 3.06
N PRO A 651 -24.32 -2.09 4.37
CA PRO A 651 -24.15 -1.03 5.35
C PRO A 651 -22.78 -0.39 5.15
N SER A 652 -22.74 0.93 5.02
CA SER A 652 -21.51 1.69 5.04
C SER A 652 -20.84 1.43 6.39
N SER A 653 -19.79 0.61 6.40
CA SER A 653 -18.90 0.52 7.54
C SER A 653 -18.23 1.88 7.66
N SER A 654 -18.52 2.60 8.73
CA SER A 654 -17.78 3.79 9.15
C SER A 654 -16.39 3.38 9.63
N SER A 655 -15.54 2.99 8.70
CA SER A 655 -14.09 2.90 8.85
C SER A 655 -13.52 3.50 7.58
N SER A 656 -13.17 4.77 7.71
CA SER A 656 -12.42 5.54 6.73
C SER A 656 -11.12 4.83 6.37
N SER A 657 -11.15 4.11 5.27
CA SER A 657 -9.97 3.81 4.47
C SER A 657 -10.35 4.10 3.02
N SER A 658 -10.19 5.37 2.69
CA SER A 658 -10.26 5.87 1.32
C SER A 658 -9.12 5.26 0.51
N TYR A 659 -9.43 4.24 -0.28
CA TYR A 659 -8.65 3.91 -1.46
C TYR A 659 -9.36 4.54 -2.66
N SER A 660 -9.00 5.78 -2.93
CA SER A 660 -9.28 6.40 -4.22
C SER A 660 -8.19 5.95 -5.19
N GLY A 661 -8.51 4.98 -6.02
CA GLY A 661 -7.80 4.76 -7.27
C GLY A 661 -8.21 5.88 -8.23
N GLY A 662 -7.34 6.85 -8.43
CA GLY A 662 -7.48 7.88 -9.43
C GLY A 662 -6.26 7.86 -10.33
N CYS A 663 -6.40 7.33 -11.53
CA CYS A 663 -5.51 7.67 -12.64
C CYS A 663 -5.75 9.11 -13.03
N SER A 664 -4.70 9.89 -13.12
CA SER A 664 -4.56 10.88 -14.20
C SER A 664 -3.13 11.39 -14.28
N SER A 665 -2.58 11.12 -15.43
CA SER A 665 -1.48 11.78 -16.09
C SER A 665 -1.66 13.30 -16.14
N CYS A 666 -0.56 13.99 -15.98
CA CYS A 666 -0.11 15.21 -16.67
C CYS A 666 1.08 15.69 -15.88
N GLY A 667 2.26 15.74 -16.35
CA GLY A 667 2.81 16.49 -17.44
C GLY A 667 3.11 17.92 -16.99
N GLY A 668 4.37 18.26 -16.78
CA GLY A 668 4.75 19.65 -16.60
C GLY A 668 5.97 19.78 -15.68
N GLY A 669 7.15 19.79 -16.29
CA GLY A 669 8.38 20.16 -15.64
C GLY A 669 8.42 21.63 -15.34
N CYS A 670 9.12 22.00 -14.28
CA CYS A 670 9.85 23.26 -14.21
C CYS A 670 11.14 23.02 -13.45
N SER A 671 12.19 23.20 -14.15
CA SER A 671 13.54 23.42 -13.73
C SER A 671 13.61 24.70 -12.91
N SER A 672 14.41 24.72 -11.91
CA SER A 672 15.54 25.62 -11.74
C SER A 672 15.84 25.99 -10.30
N CYS A 673 17.14 26.02 -10.07
CA CYS A 673 17.92 26.85 -9.14
C CYS A 673 17.80 26.38 -7.70
N GLY A 674 18.74 25.68 -7.17
CA GLY A 674 20.17 25.70 -7.14
C GLY A 674 20.72 26.94 -6.42
N GLY A 675 21.00 26.82 -5.14
CA GLY A 675 21.68 27.85 -4.39
C GLY A 675 21.70 27.47 -2.92
N GLY A 676 22.50 26.47 -2.56
CA GLY A 676 22.70 26.12 -1.16
C GLY A 676 23.79 27.04 -0.59
N CYS A 677 23.43 27.85 0.36
CA CYS A 677 24.41 28.52 1.21
C CYS A 677 24.54 27.75 2.51
N SER A 678 25.61 27.02 2.67
CA SER A 678 25.96 26.50 3.97
C SER A 678 26.80 27.51 4.72
N SER A 679 26.26 27.91 5.83
CA SER A 679 26.78 28.94 6.68
C SER A 679 27.88 28.42 7.59
N CYS A 680 28.99 29.15 7.66
CA CYS A 680 29.93 29.08 8.74
C CYS A 680 29.27 29.47 10.06
N GLY A 681 29.71 28.86 11.18
CA GLY A 681 29.14 29.17 12.48
C GLY A 681 29.43 30.57 12.91
N GLY A 682 28.42 31.33 13.19
CA GLY A 682 28.52 32.68 13.79
C GLY A 682 28.07 32.65 15.25
N GLY A 683 28.21 33.76 15.89
CA GLY A 683 27.78 33.99 17.26
C GLY A 683 27.24 35.40 17.45
N GLY A 684 26.63 35.65 18.58
CA GLY A 684 26.11 36.97 18.98
C GLY A 684 25.94 37.06 20.49
N SER A 685 25.46 38.18 20.97
CA SER A 685 25.02 38.31 22.34
C SER A 685 23.54 38.00 22.44
N TRP A 686 23.08 37.68 23.60
CA TRP A 686 21.69 37.37 23.87
C TRP A 686 21.23 37.97 25.20
#